data_7bd41a2d9bef48e84df0b87feb02da88
#
_entry.id   7bd41a2d9bef48e84df0b87feb02da88
#
_cell.length_a   1.000
_cell.length_b   1.000
_cell.length_c   1.000
_cell.angle_alpha   90.00
_cell.angle_beta   90.00
_cell.angle_gamma   90.00
#
_symmetry.space_group_name_H-M   'P 1'
#
loop_
_entity.id
_entity.type
_entity.pdbx_description
1 polymer ?
#
loop_
_entity_poly.entity_id
_entity_poly.type
_entity_poly.pdbx_seq_one_letter_code
_entity_poly.pdbx_strand_id
1 'polypeptide(L)'
;MSISEKFGSGSVAGLSQAQVEESRAKHGSNTLTPPERTPAWKQFLTTFNDPLIIILLVALMLSVGIALYELLFIPSKGFEALLEPLGIFFAIILATLVGFLVEYNANKKFDVLNKINDDVPVKVVRGMTLAEARRKGAIMQVPRRDVVVGDIVLVESGEKVPADGILLESMSLGVDESSFTGESVICHKSVDTENAKSSSAYPVNKLLRGSNVKEGYGVMRVEAVGDATEYGSIYKDAKIEHDTETPLMRQFNKLGKLIARCSFVAGAAIIVGRVIVYGVAENWSFELLPTIEYFVETVMLAVTLIVVSVPEGLPMSVTLSLALSMHRMLQNQNLVRKMHACETMGATTVICTDKTGTLTQNQMRVFRMHFYGLEGGDALSDSQQSHIAVCALACNSTAYLDCSDAAKVQPIGNPTEGALLLWLRDKGLDYASLRESCPVEAQLPFSTENKYMATVVSCAALGGKRLLLVKGASEIIRAYCKNVEGGIDFNDILSELQNYQNKAMRTLGFAYRVLADDEPCPITEGAANLGGLTFMGIVAISDPVREDVPHAIGTCIDAGIQIKIVTGDTPGTAKEIGRQVGLWTENENDSHLILGEEFAALPDDEAARRAEEIKIMSRARPADKARLVSLLQKQNEVVAVTGDGTNDAPALNAAQVGLSMGDGTAVAKEASDITIIDNSFTSIAKAVMWGRSLYKNIQRFIVFQLTVNVAACLLVGIVSFISEKQPALTVTQMLWVNLIMDTFAALALASLPPSVEVMRDKPRGNKANIITRGMGKFVIGVGVLFAVAMISLFVHFLLNNVGEGGRMLQSAISMEERTIIFTVFVFMQFWNLFNAKSFGSGHSAFHNIKGSGLFFTVALVILVVQILIVEFGGLMFQVTPLPLTTILWCLLCTMPIMLVAEVYHLLKKIKK
;
A
#
# COMPACT_ATOMS: atom_id res chain seq x y z
N MET A 1 -20.12 -6.36 48.64
CA MET A 1 -18.97 -5.44 48.72
C MET A 1 -18.70 -4.98 47.32
N SER A 2 -19.05 -3.74 46.98
CA SER A 2 -18.82 -3.16 45.66
C SER A 2 -17.32 -2.97 45.42
N ILE A 3 -16.86 -3.07 44.19
CA ILE A 3 -15.46 -2.85 43.81
C ILE A 3 -14.98 -1.45 44.22
N SER A 4 -15.93 -0.49 44.35
CA SER A 4 -15.65 0.87 44.84
C SER A 4 -15.26 0.93 46.33
N GLU A 5 -15.63 -0.05 47.13
CA GLU A 5 -15.21 -0.15 48.53
C GLU A 5 -13.83 -0.82 48.71
N LYS A 6 -13.37 -1.58 47.71
CA LYS A 6 -12.05 -2.21 47.75
C LYS A 6 -10.94 -1.29 47.23
N PHE A 7 -11.24 -0.29 46.41
CA PHE A 7 -10.26 0.66 45.83
C PHE A 7 -10.88 2.06 45.85
N GLY A 8 -10.63 2.79 46.94
CA GLY A 8 -11.03 4.19 47.05
C GLY A 8 -10.55 4.95 45.81
N SER A 9 -11.40 5.79 45.22
CA SER A 9 -11.25 6.54 43.96
C SER A 9 -10.04 7.49 43.86
N GLY A 10 -9.11 7.41 44.81
CA GLY A 10 -7.91 8.28 44.87
C GLY A 10 -6.56 7.59 44.78
N SER A 11 -6.45 6.26 44.70
CA SER A 11 -5.18 5.55 44.91
C SER A 11 -4.81 4.50 43.83
N VAL A 12 -5.35 4.57 42.63
CA VAL A 12 -4.91 3.63 41.57
C VAL A 12 -3.52 4.08 41.09
N ALA A 13 -2.48 3.38 41.57
CA ALA A 13 -1.09 3.66 41.20
C ALA A 13 -0.67 2.80 40.02
N GLY A 14 0.00 3.43 39.04
CA GLY A 14 0.64 2.74 37.91
C GLY A 14 1.90 1.99 38.36
N LEU A 15 2.27 0.95 37.60
CA LEU A 15 3.44 0.11 37.88
C LEU A 15 4.75 0.91 37.89
N SER A 16 5.66 0.60 38.80
CA SER A 16 7.04 1.08 38.75
C SER A 16 7.82 0.34 37.66
N GLN A 17 8.97 0.88 37.23
CA GLN A 17 9.80 0.27 36.20
C GLN A 17 10.22 -1.17 36.55
N ALA A 18 10.58 -1.43 37.81
CA ALA A 18 10.92 -2.78 38.29
C ALA A 18 9.73 -3.75 38.18
N GLN A 19 8.51 -3.30 38.52
CA GLN A 19 7.30 -4.11 38.39
C GLN A 19 6.93 -4.38 36.95
N VAL A 20 7.19 -3.44 36.01
CA VAL A 20 7.02 -3.65 34.56
C VAL A 20 7.94 -4.75 34.06
N GLU A 21 9.20 -4.76 34.48
CA GLU A 21 10.18 -5.80 34.08
C GLU A 21 9.80 -7.17 34.67
N GLU A 22 9.38 -7.22 35.92
CA GLU A 22 8.89 -8.44 36.55
C GLU A 22 7.64 -8.99 35.87
N SER A 23 6.66 -8.13 35.58
CA SER A 23 5.44 -8.52 34.85
C SER A 23 5.76 -9.03 33.45
N ARG A 24 6.68 -8.38 32.73
CA ARG A 24 7.15 -8.82 31.41
C ARG A 24 7.85 -10.18 31.47
N ALA A 25 8.67 -10.42 32.47
CA ALA A 25 9.33 -11.72 32.67
C ALA A 25 8.32 -12.84 32.96
N LYS A 26 7.24 -12.55 33.70
CA LYS A 26 6.24 -13.52 34.12
C LYS A 26 5.17 -13.80 33.05
N HIS A 27 4.71 -12.77 32.33
CA HIS A 27 3.55 -12.85 31.44
C HIS A 27 3.92 -12.67 29.94
N GLY A 28 5.19 -12.36 29.63
CA GLY A 28 5.65 -12.12 28.27
C GLY A 28 5.34 -10.71 27.75
N SER A 29 5.53 -10.52 26.45
CA SER A 29 5.21 -9.29 25.73
C SER A 29 3.79 -9.33 25.18
N ASN A 30 3.18 -8.17 24.95
CA ASN A 30 1.85 -8.07 24.34
C ASN A 30 1.87 -8.26 22.81
N THR A 31 2.61 -9.28 22.36
CA THR A 31 2.67 -9.69 20.95
C THR A 31 1.93 -11.00 20.74
N LEU A 32 1.24 -11.13 19.63
CA LEU A 32 0.65 -12.42 19.23
C LEU A 32 1.74 -13.26 18.59
N THR A 33 1.78 -14.54 18.93
CA THR A 33 2.70 -15.48 18.27
C THR A 33 2.18 -15.71 16.85
N PRO A 34 2.96 -15.35 15.81
CA PRO A 34 2.55 -15.63 14.45
C PRO A 34 2.31 -17.13 14.28
N PRO A 35 1.35 -17.56 13.44
CA PRO A 35 1.14 -18.97 13.15
C PRO A 35 2.46 -19.62 12.71
N GLU A 36 2.72 -20.84 13.20
CA GLU A 36 3.95 -21.57 12.89
C GLU A 36 4.10 -21.70 11.38
N ARG A 37 5.12 -21.06 10.83
CA ARG A 37 5.45 -21.20 9.41
C ARG A 37 5.98 -22.57 9.14
N THR A 38 5.63 -23.09 7.97
CA THR A 38 6.29 -24.28 7.47
C THR A 38 7.80 -24.03 7.45
N PRO A 39 8.63 -24.90 8.06
CA PRO A 39 10.08 -24.71 8.09
C PRO A 39 10.64 -24.60 6.66
N ALA A 40 11.70 -23.82 6.48
CA ALA A 40 12.29 -23.50 5.17
C ALA A 40 12.56 -24.74 4.31
N TRP A 41 13.03 -25.84 4.93
CA TRP A 41 13.26 -27.10 4.21
C TRP A 41 11.97 -27.74 3.67
N LYS A 42 10.85 -27.60 4.40
CA LYS A 42 9.54 -28.11 3.97
C LYS A 42 8.98 -27.25 2.85
N GLN A 43 9.15 -25.90 2.92
CA GLN A 43 8.83 -25.00 1.80
C GLN A 43 9.65 -25.33 0.55
N PHE A 44 10.95 -25.60 0.71
CA PHE A 44 11.78 -26.06 -0.40
C PHE A 44 11.26 -27.36 -1.02
N LEU A 45 10.85 -28.34 -0.21
CA LEU A 45 10.28 -29.58 -0.72
C LEU A 45 8.92 -29.39 -1.41
N THR A 46 8.09 -28.44 -0.96
CA THR A 46 6.82 -28.15 -1.64
C THR A 46 7.01 -27.55 -3.04
N THR A 47 8.16 -26.94 -3.33
CA THR A 47 8.50 -26.45 -4.67
C THR A 47 8.57 -27.59 -5.70
N PHE A 48 8.90 -28.80 -5.27
CA PHE A 48 8.91 -30.00 -6.15
C PHE A 48 7.51 -30.49 -6.56
N ASN A 49 6.44 -29.97 -5.97
CA ASN A 49 5.07 -30.24 -6.38
C ASN A 49 4.61 -29.36 -7.57
N ASP A 50 5.47 -28.45 -8.03
CA ASP A 50 5.18 -27.66 -9.23
C ASP A 50 5.04 -28.60 -10.45
N PRO A 51 3.95 -28.51 -11.23
CA PRO A 51 3.72 -29.32 -12.40
C PRO A 51 4.88 -29.32 -13.39
N LEU A 52 5.62 -28.23 -13.49
CA LEU A 52 6.77 -28.09 -14.39
C LEU A 52 7.99 -28.86 -13.89
N ILE A 53 8.26 -28.78 -12.60
CA ILE A 53 9.33 -29.56 -11.98
C ILE A 53 9.02 -31.05 -12.07
N ILE A 54 7.75 -31.45 -11.95
CA ILE A 54 7.32 -32.83 -12.17
C ILE A 54 7.63 -33.29 -13.61
N ILE A 55 7.38 -32.45 -14.62
CA ILE A 55 7.72 -32.77 -16.03
C ILE A 55 9.24 -32.92 -16.18
N LEU A 56 10.04 -32.06 -15.56
CA LEU A 56 11.50 -32.17 -15.57
C LEU A 56 12.00 -33.46 -14.87
N LEU A 57 11.37 -33.84 -13.75
CA LEU A 57 11.68 -35.09 -13.06
C LEU A 57 11.34 -36.32 -13.92
N VAL A 58 10.24 -36.26 -14.69
CA VAL A 58 9.91 -37.32 -15.66
C VAL A 58 10.95 -37.33 -16.77
N ALA A 59 11.38 -36.18 -17.30
CA ALA A 59 12.46 -36.09 -18.28
C ALA A 59 13.78 -36.67 -17.74
N LEU A 60 14.10 -36.34 -16.47
CA LEU A 60 15.28 -36.92 -15.82
C LEU A 60 15.20 -38.43 -15.71
N MET A 61 14.05 -38.99 -15.30
CA MET A 61 13.86 -40.44 -15.24
C MET A 61 14.03 -41.11 -16.61
N LEU A 62 13.50 -40.51 -17.67
CA LEU A 62 13.66 -40.98 -19.04
C LEU A 62 15.13 -40.93 -19.46
N SER A 63 15.82 -39.80 -19.22
CA SER A 63 17.25 -39.66 -19.54
C SER A 63 18.13 -40.62 -18.76
N VAL A 64 17.83 -40.88 -17.48
CA VAL A 64 18.52 -41.93 -16.70
C VAL A 64 18.28 -43.33 -17.30
N GLY A 65 17.05 -43.63 -17.73
CA GLY A 65 16.71 -44.89 -18.39
C GLY A 65 17.52 -45.12 -19.67
N ILE A 66 17.64 -44.04 -20.51
CA ILE A 66 18.46 -44.10 -21.72
C ILE A 66 19.94 -44.30 -21.39
N ALA A 67 20.46 -43.54 -20.43
CA ALA A 67 21.87 -43.62 -20.01
C ALA A 67 22.22 -45.00 -19.46
N LEU A 68 21.32 -45.65 -18.70
CA LEU A 68 21.48 -47.03 -18.23
C LEU A 68 21.47 -48.04 -19.39
N TYR A 69 20.57 -47.84 -20.36
CA TYR A 69 20.54 -48.66 -21.56
C TYR A 69 21.85 -48.53 -22.37
N GLU A 70 22.32 -47.32 -22.63
CA GLU A 70 23.59 -47.05 -23.31
C GLU A 70 24.78 -47.63 -22.55
N LEU A 71 24.81 -47.51 -21.21
CA LEU A 71 25.87 -48.05 -20.37
C LEU A 71 25.95 -49.61 -20.45
N LEU A 72 24.78 -50.27 -20.50
CA LEU A 72 24.68 -51.73 -20.49
C LEU A 72 24.88 -52.38 -21.88
N PHE A 73 24.40 -51.71 -22.93
CA PHE A 73 24.34 -52.30 -24.28
C PHE A 73 25.29 -51.65 -25.30
N ILE A 74 25.83 -50.44 -25.00
CA ILE A 74 26.75 -49.72 -25.88
C ILE A 74 28.04 -49.37 -25.12
N PRO A 75 28.97 -50.33 -24.90
CA PRO A 75 30.16 -50.12 -24.06
C PRO A 75 31.09 -48.99 -24.52
N SER A 76 30.97 -48.52 -25.78
CA SER A 76 31.80 -47.45 -26.35
C SER A 76 31.51 -46.06 -25.74
N LYS A 77 30.33 -45.84 -25.17
CA LYS A 77 29.94 -44.54 -24.53
C LYS A 77 30.33 -44.48 -23.04
N GLY A 78 30.51 -45.59 -22.35
CA GLY A 78 30.96 -45.67 -20.97
C GLY A 78 30.20 -44.72 -20.02
N PHE A 79 30.91 -44.12 -19.06
CA PHE A 79 30.33 -43.17 -18.07
C PHE A 79 29.87 -41.84 -18.68
N GLU A 80 30.24 -41.57 -19.95
CA GLU A 80 29.81 -40.31 -20.62
C GLU A 80 28.29 -40.25 -20.80
N ALA A 81 27.61 -41.37 -20.92
CA ALA A 81 26.16 -41.47 -21.00
C ALA A 81 25.43 -40.94 -19.76
N LEU A 82 26.05 -40.92 -18.58
CA LEU A 82 25.47 -40.40 -17.33
C LEU A 82 25.58 -38.88 -17.19
N LEU A 83 26.38 -38.20 -18.01
CA LEU A 83 26.62 -36.76 -17.88
C LEU A 83 25.40 -35.93 -18.22
N GLU A 84 24.58 -36.32 -19.19
CA GLU A 84 23.35 -35.61 -19.55
C GLU A 84 22.29 -35.71 -18.43
N PRO A 85 21.92 -36.89 -17.88
CA PRO A 85 21.05 -36.99 -16.73
C PRO A 85 21.58 -36.20 -15.51
N LEU A 86 22.90 -36.25 -15.27
CA LEU A 86 23.51 -35.50 -14.19
C LEU A 86 23.37 -33.97 -14.38
N GLY A 87 23.53 -33.52 -15.62
CA GLY A 87 23.30 -32.11 -16.00
C GLY A 87 21.87 -31.67 -15.74
N ILE A 88 20.87 -32.47 -16.14
CA ILE A 88 19.46 -32.20 -15.89
C ILE A 88 19.18 -32.16 -14.38
N PHE A 89 19.72 -33.10 -13.61
CA PHE A 89 19.59 -33.18 -12.16
C PHE A 89 20.14 -31.92 -11.47
N PHE A 90 21.37 -31.51 -11.79
CA PHE A 90 21.95 -30.28 -11.22
C PHE A 90 21.20 -29.02 -11.65
N ALA A 91 20.72 -28.97 -12.87
CA ALA A 91 19.94 -27.84 -13.36
C ALA A 91 18.60 -27.74 -12.60
N ILE A 92 17.89 -28.85 -12.36
CA ILE A 92 16.66 -28.85 -11.54
C ILE A 92 16.95 -28.38 -10.12
N ILE A 93 18.00 -28.88 -9.47
CA ILE A 93 18.36 -28.44 -8.11
C ILE A 93 18.71 -26.95 -8.08
N LEU A 94 19.54 -26.50 -9.01
CA LEU A 94 19.96 -25.09 -9.07
C LEU A 94 18.75 -24.17 -9.27
N ALA A 95 17.87 -24.54 -10.15
CA ALA A 95 16.65 -23.85 -10.45
C ALA A 95 15.71 -23.73 -9.26
N THR A 96 15.38 -24.86 -8.65
CA THR A 96 14.52 -24.90 -7.45
C THR A 96 15.15 -24.13 -6.29
N LEU A 97 16.49 -24.22 -6.13
CA LEU A 97 17.21 -23.49 -5.09
C LEU A 97 17.17 -21.97 -5.33
N VAL A 98 17.45 -21.53 -6.55
CA VAL A 98 17.43 -20.08 -6.90
C VAL A 98 16.02 -19.52 -6.74
N GLY A 99 15.01 -20.23 -7.27
CA GLY A 99 13.59 -19.85 -7.12
C GLY A 99 13.20 -19.73 -5.66
N PHE A 100 13.47 -20.76 -4.86
CA PHE A 100 13.23 -20.79 -3.43
C PHE A 100 13.94 -19.64 -2.68
N LEU A 101 15.22 -19.40 -2.94
CA LEU A 101 15.97 -18.34 -2.26
C LEU A 101 15.43 -16.94 -2.56
N VAL A 102 15.03 -16.70 -3.80
CA VAL A 102 14.42 -15.40 -4.20
C VAL A 102 13.08 -15.20 -3.50
N GLU A 103 12.21 -16.21 -3.52
CA GLU A 103 10.90 -16.17 -2.87
C GLU A 103 11.02 -16.06 -1.34
N TYR A 104 11.87 -16.87 -0.73
CA TYR A 104 12.14 -16.83 0.71
C TYR A 104 12.64 -15.47 1.17
N ASN A 105 13.60 -14.86 0.44
CA ASN A 105 14.12 -13.54 0.76
C ASN A 105 13.08 -12.43 0.54
N ALA A 106 12.24 -12.54 -0.48
CA ALA A 106 11.14 -11.60 -0.73
C ALA A 106 10.13 -11.64 0.42
N ASN A 107 9.69 -12.84 0.82
CA ASN A 107 8.76 -13.04 1.93
C ASN A 107 9.35 -12.59 3.27
N LYS A 108 10.64 -12.85 3.53
CA LYS A 108 11.33 -12.39 4.73
C LYS A 108 11.39 -10.85 4.84
N LYS A 109 11.64 -10.15 3.72
CA LYS A 109 11.62 -8.69 3.69
C LYS A 109 10.22 -8.13 3.97
N PHE A 110 9.18 -8.75 3.43
CA PHE A 110 7.79 -8.40 3.70
C PHE A 110 7.45 -8.52 5.18
N ASP A 111 7.90 -9.59 5.85
CA ASP A 111 7.64 -9.80 7.27
C ASP A 111 8.30 -8.77 8.18
N VAL A 112 9.54 -8.39 7.85
CA VAL A 112 10.25 -7.33 8.60
C VAL A 112 9.49 -6.01 8.50
N LEU A 113 8.96 -5.69 7.33
CA LEU A 113 8.17 -4.46 7.12
C LEU A 113 6.82 -4.51 7.87
N ASN A 114 6.17 -5.66 7.93
CA ASN A 114 4.92 -5.82 8.68
C ASN A 114 5.09 -5.74 10.20
N LYS A 115 6.25 -6.15 10.74
CA LYS A 115 6.54 -6.03 12.18
C LYS A 115 6.64 -4.57 12.65
N ILE A 116 7.00 -3.64 11.79
CA ILE A 116 7.02 -2.20 12.10
C ILE A 116 5.60 -1.67 12.36
N ASN A 117 4.57 -2.33 11.84
CA ASN A 117 3.17 -1.95 12.01
C ASN A 117 2.57 -2.25 13.40
N ASP A 118 3.20 -3.08 14.22
CA ASP A 118 2.68 -3.45 15.55
C ASP A 118 2.99 -2.41 16.64
N ASP A 119 3.73 -1.36 16.33
CA ASP A 119 4.13 -0.30 17.26
C ASP A 119 3.10 0.83 17.37
N VAL A 120 1.80 0.51 17.46
CA VAL A 120 0.76 1.50 17.76
C VAL A 120 1.00 2.04 19.19
N PRO A 121 1.12 3.37 19.37
CA PRO A 121 1.30 3.95 20.68
C PRO A 121 0.04 3.77 21.54
N VAL A 122 0.23 3.39 22.81
CA VAL A 122 -0.83 3.17 23.81
C VAL A 122 -0.55 4.11 24.98
N LYS A 123 -1.58 4.80 25.45
CA LYS A 123 -1.51 5.72 26.60
C LYS A 123 -1.54 4.91 27.90
N VAL A 124 -0.45 4.99 28.69
CA VAL A 124 -0.31 4.26 29.97
C VAL A 124 0.08 5.21 31.09
N VAL A 125 -0.33 4.85 32.32
CA VAL A 125 0.11 5.51 33.54
C VAL A 125 1.05 4.58 34.29
N ARG A 126 2.29 5.01 34.52
CA ARG A 126 3.34 4.28 35.23
C ARG A 126 4.05 5.19 36.24
N GLY A 127 4.49 4.63 37.37
CA GLY A 127 5.31 5.33 38.38
C GLY A 127 4.59 6.38 39.22
N MET A 128 3.29 6.62 39.01
CA MET A 128 2.49 7.62 39.74
C MET A 128 1.02 7.19 39.80
N THR A 129 0.22 7.91 40.58
CA THR A 129 -1.22 7.69 40.59
C THR A 129 -1.91 8.30 39.36
N LEU A 130 -3.07 7.75 38.97
CA LEU A 130 -3.85 8.27 37.83
C LEU A 130 -4.22 9.77 38.02
N ALA A 131 -4.55 10.18 39.25
CA ALA A 131 -4.88 11.56 39.57
C ALA A 131 -3.67 12.50 39.40
N GLU A 132 -2.48 12.05 39.82
CA GLU A 132 -1.25 12.82 39.63
C GLU A 132 -0.83 12.90 38.16
N ALA A 133 -0.99 11.79 37.39
CA ALA A 133 -0.69 11.74 35.98
C ALA A 133 -1.56 12.74 35.19
N ARG A 134 -2.85 12.81 35.48
CA ARG A 134 -3.78 13.80 34.88
C ARG A 134 -3.40 15.23 35.23
N ARG A 135 -3.11 15.50 36.52
CA ARG A 135 -2.74 16.86 36.97
C ARG A 135 -1.44 17.36 36.38
N LYS A 136 -0.44 16.47 36.22
CA LYS A 136 0.89 16.80 35.68
C LYS A 136 1.01 16.65 34.15
N GLY A 137 -0.03 16.18 33.46
CA GLY A 137 0.05 15.85 32.02
C GLY A 137 1.06 14.72 31.72
N ALA A 138 1.36 13.85 32.69
CA ALA A 138 2.41 12.84 32.61
C ALA A 138 1.89 11.46 32.20
N ILE A 139 1.01 11.41 31.18
CA ILE A 139 0.56 10.16 30.56
C ILE A 139 1.60 9.74 29.54
N MET A 140 2.19 8.55 29.72
CA MET A 140 3.23 8.03 28.83
C MET A 140 2.61 7.33 27.63
N GLN A 141 3.25 7.47 26.47
CA GLN A 141 2.93 6.65 25.31
C GLN A 141 3.97 5.54 25.18
N VAL A 142 3.50 4.29 25.15
CA VAL A 142 4.36 3.11 24.95
C VAL A 142 3.88 2.32 23.74
N PRO A 143 4.77 1.66 22.98
CA PRO A 143 4.35 0.74 21.93
C PRO A 143 3.40 -0.34 22.48
N ARG A 144 2.38 -0.74 21.71
CA ARG A 144 1.42 -1.78 22.14
C ARG A 144 2.11 -3.05 22.65
N ARG A 145 3.20 -3.47 22.02
CA ARG A 145 3.99 -4.65 22.42
C ARG A 145 4.58 -4.55 23.83
N ASP A 146 4.77 -3.32 24.33
CA ASP A 146 5.40 -3.03 25.63
C ASP A 146 4.39 -2.87 26.78
N VAL A 147 3.09 -3.01 26.50
CA VAL A 147 2.03 -3.09 27.50
C VAL A 147 2.16 -4.41 28.26
N VAL A 148 2.11 -4.37 29.59
CA VAL A 148 2.24 -5.55 30.48
C VAL A 148 1.02 -5.72 31.37
N VAL A 149 0.86 -6.93 31.94
CA VAL A 149 -0.19 -7.21 32.92
C VAL A 149 0.01 -6.31 34.15
N GLY A 150 -1.09 -5.63 34.54
CA GLY A 150 -1.12 -4.67 35.65
C GLY A 150 -0.96 -3.20 35.21
N ASP A 151 -0.61 -2.91 33.94
CA ASP A 151 -0.60 -1.54 33.43
C ASP A 151 -1.99 -0.89 33.52
N ILE A 152 -2.00 0.42 33.76
CA ILE A 152 -3.19 1.24 33.68
C ILE A 152 -3.20 1.91 32.31
N VAL A 153 -4.20 1.55 31.50
CA VAL A 153 -4.33 2.01 30.10
C VAL A 153 -5.54 2.91 29.97
N LEU A 154 -5.35 4.02 29.24
CA LEU A 154 -6.43 4.91 28.84
C LEU A 154 -6.86 4.55 27.43
N VAL A 155 -8.17 4.43 27.20
CA VAL A 155 -8.77 4.17 25.89
C VAL A 155 -9.82 5.22 25.57
N GLU A 156 -9.78 5.73 24.34
CA GLU A 156 -10.65 6.79 23.87
C GLU A 156 -11.32 6.41 22.54
N SER A 157 -12.36 7.14 22.17
CA SER A 157 -13.06 6.93 20.91
C SER A 157 -12.09 6.95 19.73
N GLY A 158 -12.18 5.95 18.84
CA GLY A 158 -11.29 5.75 17.71
C GLY A 158 -10.09 4.85 17.97
N GLU A 159 -9.85 4.44 19.22
CA GLU A 159 -8.76 3.54 19.58
C GLU A 159 -9.22 2.08 19.65
N LYS A 160 -8.28 1.16 19.47
CA LYS A 160 -8.48 -0.26 19.77
C LYS A 160 -7.98 -0.57 21.17
N VAL A 161 -8.73 -1.42 21.86
CA VAL A 161 -8.33 -1.95 23.14
C VAL A 161 -7.05 -2.79 22.97
N PRO A 162 -5.91 -2.42 23.62
CA PRO A 162 -4.61 -3.02 23.32
C PRO A 162 -4.39 -4.39 23.94
N ALA A 163 -5.10 -4.71 25.02
CA ALA A 163 -4.97 -5.94 25.81
C ALA A 163 -6.29 -6.24 26.52
N ASP A 164 -6.50 -7.43 27.09
CA ASP A 164 -7.66 -7.70 27.91
C ASP A 164 -7.49 -7.08 29.29
N GLY A 165 -8.56 -6.45 29.83
CA GLY A 165 -8.48 -5.82 31.12
C GLY A 165 -9.84 -5.51 31.74
N ILE A 166 -9.79 -5.09 33.00
CA ILE A 166 -10.98 -4.68 33.78
C ILE A 166 -11.03 -3.14 33.83
N LEU A 167 -12.24 -2.63 33.61
CA LEU A 167 -12.54 -1.21 33.59
C LEU A 167 -12.49 -0.65 35.02
N LEU A 168 -11.72 0.39 35.24
CA LEU A 168 -11.59 1.12 36.52
C LEU A 168 -12.44 2.39 36.53
N GLU A 169 -12.51 3.09 35.40
CA GLU A 169 -13.35 4.27 35.19
C GLU A 169 -13.96 4.21 33.78
N SER A 170 -15.19 4.70 33.63
CA SER A 170 -15.86 4.84 32.33
C SER A 170 -16.72 6.10 32.30
N MET A 171 -16.71 6.76 31.14
CA MET A 171 -17.57 7.88 30.82
C MET A 171 -18.22 7.65 29.45
N SER A 172 -19.47 7.24 29.45
CA SER A 172 -20.26 6.93 28.24
C SER A 172 -19.50 6.02 27.27
N LEU A 173 -18.81 4.99 27.79
CA LEU A 173 -17.94 4.14 26.98
C LEU A 173 -18.77 3.13 26.18
N GLY A 174 -18.76 3.27 24.84
CA GLY A 174 -19.37 2.35 23.90
C GLY A 174 -18.30 1.64 23.08
N VAL A 175 -18.33 0.29 23.10
CA VAL A 175 -17.33 -0.57 22.46
C VAL A 175 -18.00 -1.50 21.46
N ASP A 176 -17.39 -1.65 20.29
CA ASP A 176 -17.79 -2.59 19.26
C ASP A 176 -17.02 -3.91 19.46
N GLU A 177 -17.75 -4.95 19.85
CA GLU A 177 -17.25 -6.30 20.07
C GLU A 177 -17.58 -7.27 18.93
N SER A 178 -17.93 -6.75 17.75
CA SER A 178 -18.31 -7.58 16.58
C SER A 178 -17.26 -8.61 16.17
N SER A 179 -15.99 -8.34 16.43
CA SER A 179 -14.87 -9.27 16.19
C SER A 179 -14.97 -10.58 17.01
N PHE A 180 -15.75 -10.57 18.09
CA PHE A 180 -15.95 -11.72 18.99
C PHE A 180 -17.35 -12.29 18.91
N THR A 181 -18.36 -11.42 18.77
CA THR A 181 -19.78 -11.80 18.82
C THR A 181 -20.40 -11.99 17.44
N GLY A 182 -19.78 -11.43 16.40
CA GLY A 182 -20.36 -11.36 15.04
C GLY A 182 -21.46 -10.31 14.88
N GLU A 183 -21.89 -9.65 15.95
CA GLU A 183 -22.97 -8.66 15.95
C GLU A 183 -22.40 -7.23 16.03
N SER A 184 -22.72 -6.38 15.06
CA SER A 184 -22.26 -4.98 15.01
C SER A 184 -23.12 -4.06 15.91
N VAL A 185 -23.25 -4.41 17.18
CA VAL A 185 -23.96 -3.61 18.17
C VAL A 185 -22.94 -2.93 19.10
N ILE A 186 -23.18 -1.66 19.41
CA ILE A 186 -22.34 -0.94 20.39
C ILE A 186 -22.71 -1.46 21.80
N CYS A 187 -21.73 -2.04 22.47
CA CYS A 187 -21.86 -2.53 23.84
C CYS A 187 -21.43 -1.43 24.80
N HIS A 188 -22.37 -0.89 25.57
CA HIS A 188 -22.04 0.09 26.62
C HIS A 188 -21.34 -0.60 27.79
N LYS A 189 -20.16 -0.13 28.15
CA LYS A 189 -19.34 -0.66 29.22
C LYS A 189 -19.38 0.22 30.45
N SER A 190 -19.47 -0.41 31.62
CA SER A 190 -19.57 0.26 32.91
C SER A 190 -18.78 -0.45 34.01
N VAL A 191 -18.31 0.32 34.98
CA VAL A 191 -17.67 -0.24 36.21
C VAL A 191 -18.69 -0.91 37.10
N ASP A 192 -19.94 -0.41 37.10
CA ASP A 192 -21.03 -0.98 37.89
C ASP A 192 -21.63 -2.21 37.19
N THR A 193 -21.42 -3.39 37.79
CA THR A 193 -21.87 -4.67 37.25
C THR A 193 -23.26 -5.06 37.72
N GLU A 194 -23.82 -4.42 38.77
CA GLU A 194 -25.10 -4.83 39.39
C GLU A 194 -26.32 -4.22 38.68
N ASN A 195 -26.19 -3.02 38.10
CA ASN A 195 -27.28 -2.27 37.49
C ASN A 195 -27.27 -2.22 35.97
N ALA A 196 -26.21 -2.70 35.32
CA ALA A 196 -26.04 -2.58 33.86
C ALA A 196 -26.71 -3.74 33.11
N LYS A 197 -27.68 -3.43 32.23
CA LYS A 197 -28.21 -4.38 31.25
C LYS A 197 -27.12 -4.65 30.19
N SER A 198 -26.51 -5.82 30.25
CA SER A 198 -25.54 -6.23 29.25
C SER A 198 -26.24 -6.56 27.95
N SER A 199 -25.87 -5.88 26.89
CA SER A 199 -26.16 -6.26 25.49
C SER A 199 -25.06 -7.16 24.87
N SER A 200 -24.02 -7.50 25.66
CA SER A 200 -22.83 -8.26 25.21
C SER A 200 -22.81 -9.65 25.83
N ALA A 201 -22.21 -10.61 25.12
CA ALA A 201 -21.90 -11.95 25.63
C ALA A 201 -20.79 -11.92 26.72
N TYR A 202 -20.05 -10.80 26.82
CA TYR A 202 -18.95 -10.60 27.76
C TYR A 202 -19.34 -9.65 28.90
N PRO A 203 -18.69 -9.76 30.08
CA PRO A 203 -18.99 -8.90 31.24
C PRO A 203 -18.89 -7.40 30.89
N VAL A 204 -19.80 -6.60 31.47
CA VAL A 204 -19.89 -5.15 31.17
C VAL A 204 -18.64 -4.36 31.59
N ASN A 205 -17.94 -4.85 32.61
CA ASN A 205 -16.72 -4.24 33.14
C ASN A 205 -15.44 -4.77 32.50
N LYS A 206 -15.52 -5.71 31.51
CA LYS A 206 -14.36 -6.27 30.82
C LYS A 206 -14.19 -5.66 29.43
N LEU A 207 -12.97 -5.23 29.11
CA LEU A 207 -12.56 -4.80 27.78
C LEU A 207 -11.69 -5.89 27.17
N LEU A 208 -11.94 -6.22 25.90
CA LEU A 208 -11.27 -7.28 25.17
C LEU A 208 -10.31 -6.69 24.15
N ARG A 209 -9.10 -7.27 24.05
CA ARG A 209 -8.10 -6.88 23.05
C ARG A 209 -8.69 -6.94 21.64
N GLY A 210 -8.53 -5.86 20.86
CA GLY A 210 -8.98 -5.81 19.47
C GLY A 210 -10.39 -5.25 19.29
N SER A 211 -11.18 -5.06 20.35
CA SER A 211 -12.44 -4.33 20.30
C SER A 211 -12.21 -2.85 19.97
N ASN A 212 -13.13 -2.25 19.22
CA ASN A 212 -13.03 -0.84 18.81
C ASN A 212 -13.84 0.05 19.77
N VAL A 213 -13.20 1.07 20.33
CA VAL A 213 -13.90 2.09 21.10
C VAL A 213 -14.59 3.05 20.13
N LYS A 214 -15.95 3.06 20.13
CA LYS A 214 -16.76 3.90 19.24
C LYS A 214 -17.07 5.26 19.85
N GLU A 215 -17.33 5.29 21.14
CA GLU A 215 -17.69 6.50 21.84
C GLU A 215 -17.22 6.45 23.30
N GLY A 216 -17.07 7.64 23.91
CA GLY A 216 -16.68 7.78 25.28
C GLY A 216 -15.21 7.56 25.58
N TYR A 217 -14.94 7.32 26.87
CA TYR A 217 -13.60 7.23 27.42
C TYR A 217 -13.60 6.20 28.55
N GLY A 218 -12.51 5.43 28.68
CA GLY A 218 -12.34 4.47 29.75
C GLY A 218 -10.91 4.37 30.24
N VAL A 219 -10.75 3.98 31.53
CA VAL A 219 -9.48 3.59 32.13
C VAL A 219 -9.57 2.13 32.52
N MET A 220 -8.65 1.32 32.06
CA MET A 220 -8.64 -0.11 32.37
C MET A 220 -7.31 -0.54 33.01
N ARG A 221 -7.36 -1.61 33.82
CA ARG A 221 -6.17 -2.34 34.26
C ARG A 221 -6.04 -3.61 33.44
N VAL A 222 -4.86 -3.80 32.85
CA VAL A 222 -4.56 -4.96 32.01
C VAL A 222 -4.51 -6.24 32.83
N GLU A 223 -5.21 -7.28 32.41
CA GLU A 223 -5.22 -8.62 33.03
C GLU A 223 -4.51 -9.68 32.21
N ALA A 224 -4.60 -9.60 30.87
CA ALA A 224 -3.96 -10.55 29.98
C ALA A 224 -3.35 -9.82 28.78
N VAL A 225 -2.19 -10.32 28.30
CA VAL A 225 -1.44 -9.79 27.17
C VAL A 225 -1.10 -10.89 26.15
N GLY A 226 -0.85 -10.51 24.92
CA GLY A 226 -0.40 -11.43 23.87
C GLY A 226 -1.35 -12.58 23.61
N ASP A 227 -0.82 -13.78 23.55
CA ASP A 227 -1.56 -15.02 23.27
C ASP A 227 -2.52 -15.43 24.40
N ALA A 228 -2.35 -14.86 25.62
CA ALA A 228 -3.22 -15.13 26.75
C ALA A 228 -4.53 -14.33 26.71
N THR A 229 -4.69 -13.40 25.77
CA THR A 229 -5.94 -12.66 25.55
C THR A 229 -6.98 -13.53 24.86
N GLU A 230 -8.26 -13.18 24.99
CA GLU A 230 -9.36 -13.84 24.26
C GLU A 230 -9.11 -13.83 22.74
N TYR A 231 -8.69 -12.67 22.23
CA TYR A 231 -8.29 -12.53 20.83
C TYR A 231 -7.12 -13.44 20.46
N GLY A 232 -6.13 -13.57 21.34
CA GLY A 232 -4.97 -14.44 21.14
C GLY A 232 -5.35 -15.91 21.04
N SER A 233 -6.32 -16.38 21.84
CA SER A 233 -6.80 -17.75 21.76
C SER A 233 -7.50 -18.04 20.44
N ILE A 234 -8.38 -17.13 19.98
CA ILE A 234 -9.07 -17.25 18.69
C ILE A 234 -8.06 -17.19 17.53
N TYR A 235 -7.05 -16.34 17.63
CA TYR A 235 -6.02 -16.19 16.59
C TYR A 235 -5.16 -17.46 16.41
N LYS A 236 -4.89 -18.20 17.50
CA LYS A 236 -4.19 -19.48 17.44
C LYS A 236 -4.99 -20.57 16.72
N ASP A 237 -6.30 -20.59 16.93
CA ASP A 237 -7.19 -21.60 16.36
C ASP A 237 -7.60 -21.28 14.91
N ALA A 238 -7.56 -20.02 14.53
CA ALA A 238 -7.81 -19.58 13.17
C ALA A 238 -6.60 -19.82 12.29
N LYS A 239 -6.55 -20.95 11.58
CA LYS A 239 -5.65 -21.13 10.42
C LYS A 239 -6.11 -20.22 9.29
N ILE A 240 -5.75 -18.96 9.34
CA ILE A 240 -6.07 -17.99 8.29
C ILE A 240 -4.99 -18.10 7.21
N GLU A 241 -5.19 -18.99 6.26
CA GLU A 241 -4.54 -18.92 4.94
C GLU A 241 -5.19 -17.76 4.16
N HIS A 242 -4.67 -16.56 4.32
CA HIS A 242 -5.00 -15.44 3.45
C HIS A 242 -4.15 -15.51 2.17
N ASP A 243 -4.39 -16.52 1.36
CA ASP A 243 -3.87 -16.59 0.00
C ASP A 243 -4.90 -16.01 -0.99
N THR A 244 -5.12 -14.70 -0.92
CA THR A 244 -5.93 -14.00 -1.93
C THR A 244 -5.06 -13.74 -3.16
N GLU A 245 -5.21 -14.59 -4.18
CA GLU A 245 -4.59 -14.36 -5.50
C GLU A 245 -4.90 -12.96 -6.01
N THR A 246 -3.87 -12.20 -6.36
CA THR A 246 -4.01 -10.87 -6.96
C THR A 246 -4.67 -10.95 -8.33
N PRO A 247 -5.36 -9.89 -8.80
CA PRO A 247 -5.91 -9.84 -10.16
C PRO A 247 -4.87 -10.12 -11.25
N LEU A 248 -3.65 -9.63 -11.04
CA LEU A 248 -2.50 -9.87 -11.92
C LEU A 248 -2.12 -11.36 -11.93
N MET A 249 -2.02 -11.99 -10.74
CA MET A 249 -1.68 -13.41 -10.63
C MET A 249 -2.71 -14.30 -11.31
N ARG A 250 -4.01 -13.97 -11.22
CA ARG A 250 -5.08 -14.68 -11.95
C ARG A 250 -4.90 -14.59 -13.47
N GLN A 251 -4.48 -13.41 -13.99
CA GLN A 251 -4.20 -13.25 -15.41
C GLN A 251 -2.98 -14.06 -15.83
N PHE A 252 -1.94 -14.12 -15.00
CA PHE A 252 -0.76 -14.96 -15.24
C PHE A 252 -1.10 -16.45 -15.25
N ASN A 253 -1.89 -16.91 -14.27
CA ASN A 253 -2.32 -18.32 -14.22
C ASN A 253 -3.14 -18.70 -15.46
N LYS A 254 -3.98 -17.79 -15.98
CA LYS A 254 -4.70 -18.01 -17.25
C LYS A 254 -3.74 -18.08 -18.43
N LEU A 255 -2.76 -17.17 -18.49
CA LEU A 255 -1.74 -17.15 -19.55
C LEU A 255 -0.87 -18.41 -19.51
N GLY A 256 -0.39 -18.78 -18.33
CA GLY A 256 0.39 -20.02 -18.13
C GLY A 256 -0.35 -21.27 -18.57
N LYS A 257 -1.64 -21.40 -18.19
CA LYS A 257 -2.50 -22.52 -18.66
C LYS A 257 -2.69 -22.53 -20.17
N LEU A 258 -2.81 -21.36 -20.82
CA LEU A 258 -2.92 -21.28 -22.29
C LEU A 258 -1.63 -21.72 -22.94
N ILE A 259 -0.48 -21.21 -22.49
CA ILE A 259 0.84 -21.56 -23.02
C ILE A 259 1.09 -23.08 -22.84
N ALA A 260 0.85 -23.62 -21.65
CA ALA A 260 1.01 -25.06 -21.38
C ALA A 260 0.16 -25.92 -22.33
N ARG A 261 -1.10 -25.55 -22.58
CA ARG A 261 -1.93 -26.28 -23.56
C ARG A 261 -1.34 -26.23 -24.97
N CYS A 262 -0.90 -25.05 -25.42
CA CYS A 262 -0.25 -24.91 -26.73
C CYS A 262 1.02 -25.78 -26.83
N SER A 263 1.80 -25.84 -25.75
CA SER A 263 3.03 -26.63 -25.65
C SER A 263 2.77 -28.12 -25.73
N PHE A 264 1.77 -28.61 -24.99
CA PHE A 264 1.38 -30.02 -25.09
C PHE A 264 0.89 -30.41 -26.50
N VAL A 265 0.11 -29.53 -27.15
CA VAL A 265 -0.35 -29.75 -28.54
C VAL A 265 0.85 -29.77 -29.50
N ALA A 266 1.80 -28.84 -29.33
CA ALA A 266 3.01 -28.81 -30.15
C ALA A 266 3.92 -30.04 -29.92
N GLY A 267 4.09 -30.46 -28.67
CA GLY A 267 4.83 -31.70 -28.32
C GLY A 267 4.20 -32.96 -28.93
N ALA A 268 2.87 -33.06 -28.83
CA ALA A 268 2.15 -34.17 -29.47
C ALA A 268 2.31 -34.15 -31.01
N ALA A 269 2.26 -32.96 -31.63
CA ALA A 269 2.46 -32.80 -33.07
C ALA A 269 3.87 -33.22 -33.50
N ILE A 270 4.91 -32.94 -32.69
CA ILE A 270 6.27 -33.42 -32.94
C ILE A 270 6.33 -34.96 -32.90
N ILE A 271 5.73 -35.57 -31.84
CA ILE A 271 5.73 -37.03 -31.70
C ILE A 271 5.05 -37.67 -32.93
N VAL A 272 3.85 -37.23 -33.28
CA VAL A 272 3.09 -37.75 -34.42
C VAL A 272 3.84 -37.52 -35.73
N GLY A 273 4.36 -36.29 -35.96
CA GLY A 273 5.05 -35.94 -37.17
C GLY A 273 6.35 -36.75 -37.37
N ARG A 274 7.17 -36.92 -36.32
CA ARG A 274 8.39 -37.73 -36.38
C ARG A 274 8.11 -39.22 -36.57
N VAL A 275 7.09 -39.76 -35.93
CA VAL A 275 6.67 -41.17 -36.15
C VAL A 275 6.24 -41.36 -37.60
N ILE A 276 5.53 -40.41 -38.21
CA ILE A 276 5.17 -40.47 -39.63
C ILE A 276 6.41 -40.41 -40.52
N VAL A 277 7.34 -39.48 -40.23
CA VAL A 277 8.60 -39.36 -41.02
C VAL A 277 9.41 -40.65 -40.95
N TYR A 278 9.57 -41.23 -39.76
CA TYR A 278 10.26 -42.49 -39.55
C TYR A 278 9.58 -43.66 -40.29
N GLY A 279 8.24 -43.77 -40.16
CA GLY A 279 7.48 -44.83 -40.86
C GLY A 279 7.62 -44.75 -42.40
N VAL A 280 7.64 -43.51 -42.94
CA VAL A 280 7.83 -43.31 -44.40
C VAL A 280 9.29 -43.62 -44.80
N ALA A 281 10.29 -43.26 -43.98
CA ALA A 281 11.72 -43.49 -44.25
C ALA A 281 12.04 -44.99 -44.25
N GLU A 282 11.47 -45.76 -43.33
CA GLU A 282 11.69 -47.20 -43.17
C GLU A 282 10.65 -48.07 -43.91
N ASN A 283 9.85 -47.48 -44.81
CA ASN A 283 8.78 -48.16 -45.53
C ASN A 283 7.84 -49.00 -44.62
N TRP A 284 7.60 -48.51 -43.39
CA TRP A 284 6.78 -49.13 -42.34
C TRP A 284 7.29 -50.54 -41.92
N SER A 285 8.58 -50.87 -42.15
CA SER A 285 9.26 -52.04 -41.61
C SER A 285 9.94 -51.66 -40.29
N PHE A 286 9.38 -52.06 -39.16
CA PHE A 286 9.87 -51.67 -37.84
C PHE A 286 10.78 -52.80 -37.29
N GLU A 287 12.04 -52.44 -37.11
CA GLU A 287 12.95 -53.23 -36.26
C GLU A 287 12.81 -52.76 -34.80
N LEU A 288 12.67 -53.65 -33.85
CA LEU A 288 12.27 -53.36 -32.48
C LEU A 288 13.23 -52.36 -31.78
N LEU A 289 14.54 -52.62 -31.83
CA LEU A 289 15.56 -51.80 -31.16
C LEU A 289 15.72 -50.37 -31.75
N PRO A 290 15.93 -50.21 -33.07
CA PRO A 290 16.02 -48.87 -33.67
C PRO A 290 14.74 -48.05 -33.52
N THR A 291 13.57 -48.69 -33.55
CA THR A 291 12.28 -48.04 -33.39
C THR A 291 12.10 -47.52 -31.96
N ILE A 292 12.50 -48.30 -30.94
CA ILE A 292 12.46 -47.85 -29.55
C ILE A 292 13.41 -46.67 -29.32
N GLU A 293 14.63 -46.72 -29.83
CA GLU A 293 15.62 -45.64 -29.71
C GLU A 293 15.09 -44.34 -30.34
N TYR A 294 14.60 -44.39 -31.55
CA TYR A 294 14.00 -43.23 -32.24
C TYR A 294 12.77 -42.67 -31.50
N PHE A 295 11.92 -43.54 -30.95
CA PHE A 295 10.74 -43.11 -30.19
C PHE A 295 11.13 -42.37 -28.89
N VAL A 296 12.11 -42.91 -28.17
CA VAL A 296 12.61 -42.30 -26.94
C VAL A 296 13.26 -40.96 -27.21
N GLU A 297 14.10 -40.86 -28.26
CA GLU A 297 14.64 -39.55 -28.68
C GLU A 297 13.54 -38.55 -29.06
N THR A 298 12.50 -39.01 -29.75
CA THR A 298 11.34 -38.18 -30.13
C THR A 298 10.58 -37.68 -28.88
N VAL A 299 10.39 -38.54 -27.89
CA VAL A 299 9.77 -38.13 -26.62
C VAL A 299 10.64 -37.12 -25.88
N MET A 300 11.97 -37.30 -25.86
CA MET A 300 12.90 -36.34 -25.26
C MET A 300 12.83 -34.96 -25.95
N LEU A 301 12.75 -34.90 -27.28
CA LEU A 301 12.55 -33.67 -28.03
C LEU A 301 11.21 -33.00 -27.72
N ALA A 302 10.13 -33.78 -27.61
CA ALA A 302 8.82 -33.24 -27.25
C ALA A 302 8.82 -32.70 -25.81
N VAL A 303 9.46 -33.38 -24.87
CA VAL A 303 9.65 -32.90 -23.49
C VAL A 303 10.49 -31.64 -23.48
N THR A 304 11.59 -31.58 -24.26
CA THR A 304 12.41 -30.37 -24.39
C THR A 304 11.56 -29.18 -24.87
N LEU A 305 10.72 -29.37 -25.89
CA LEU A 305 9.81 -28.33 -26.38
C LEU A 305 8.82 -27.86 -25.31
N ILE A 306 8.23 -28.78 -24.54
CA ILE A 306 7.29 -28.44 -23.46
C ILE A 306 8.02 -27.63 -22.39
N VAL A 307 9.20 -28.04 -21.96
CA VAL A 307 10.01 -27.33 -20.96
C VAL A 307 10.37 -25.91 -21.43
N VAL A 308 10.83 -25.79 -22.69
CA VAL A 308 11.22 -24.53 -23.30
C VAL A 308 10.06 -23.54 -23.41
N SER A 309 8.86 -24.02 -23.64
CA SER A 309 7.71 -23.16 -23.92
C SER A 309 7.05 -22.61 -22.66
N VAL A 310 7.28 -23.20 -21.50
CA VAL A 310 6.63 -22.75 -20.25
C VAL A 310 7.45 -21.63 -19.58
N PRO A 311 6.84 -20.45 -19.32
CA PRO A 311 7.54 -19.31 -18.74
C PRO A 311 7.64 -19.44 -17.21
N GLU A 312 8.62 -20.15 -16.71
CA GLU A 312 8.82 -20.42 -15.26
C GLU A 312 9.17 -19.14 -14.48
N GLY A 313 9.84 -18.17 -15.11
CA GLY A 313 10.21 -16.90 -14.48
C GLY A 313 9.05 -15.93 -14.20
N LEU A 314 7.85 -16.14 -14.76
CA LEU A 314 6.74 -15.19 -14.65
C LEU A 314 6.22 -15.01 -13.22
N PRO A 315 5.83 -16.05 -12.47
CA PRO A 315 5.33 -15.87 -11.09
C PRO A 315 6.39 -15.21 -10.20
N MET A 316 7.65 -15.65 -10.33
CA MET A 316 8.77 -15.13 -9.56
C MET A 316 9.06 -13.65 -9.89
N SER A 317 8.97 -13.26 -11.16
CA SER A 317 9.17 -11.85 -11.57
C SER A 317 8.15 -10.91 -10.94
N VAL A 318 6.89 -11.36 -10.79
CA VAL A 318 5.82 -10.58 -10.14
C VAL A 318 6.11 -10.41 -8.66
N THR A 319 6.37 -11.50 -7.95
CA THR A 319 6.66 -11.47 -6.52
C THR A 319 7.86 -10.58 -6.22
N LEU A 320 8.93 -10.72 -7.01
CA LEU A 320 10.13 -9.89 -6.88
C LEU A 320 9.84 -8.40 -7.16
N SER A 321 9.09 -8.13 -8.24
CA SER A 321 8.70 -6.76 -8.60
C SER A 321 7.83 -6.10 -7.52
N LEU A 322 6.87 -6.84 -6.95
CA LEU A 322 6.03 -6.38 -5.85
C LEU A 322 6.87 -6.09 -4.60
N ALA A 323 7.76 -7.01 -4.21
CA ALA A 323 8.63 -6.85 -3.04
C ALA A 323 9.57 -5.63 -3.17
N LEU A 324 10.17 -5.42 -4.34
CA LEU A 324 11.02 -4.25 -4.61
C LEU A 324 10.21 -2.95 -4.61
N SER A 325 9.01 -2.95 -5.21
CA SER A 325 8.14 -1.78 -5.24
C SER A 325 7.64 -1.40 -3.85
N MET A 326 7.27 -2.38 -3.03
CA MET A 326 6.86 -2.16 -1.64
C MET A 326 7.97 -1.51 -0.82
N HIS A 327 9.22 -2.00 -0.93
CA HIS A 327 10.37 -1.39 -0.24
C HIS A 327 10.59 0.07 -0.67
N ARG A 328 10.45 0.35 -1.95
CA ARG A 328 10.60 1.71 -2.50
C ARG A 328 9.41 2.61 -2.13
N MET A 329 8.19 2.09 -2.08
CA MET A 329 7.02 2.81 -1.60
C MET A 329 7.21 3.24 -0.14
N LEU A 330 7.75 2.36 0.72
CA LEU A 330 8.06 2.70 2.10
C LEU A 330 9.09 3.84 2.19
N GLN A 331 10.14 3.82 1.37
CA GLN A 331 11.11 4.92 1.29
C GLN A 331 10.48 6.26 0.86
N ASN A 332 9.33 6.21 0.20
CA ASN A 332 8.51 7.35 -0.20
C ASN A 332 7.28 7.53 0.70
N GLN A 333 7.39 7.21 1.98
CA GLN A 333 6.38 7.45 3.01
C GLN A 333 5.06 6.67 2.81
N ASN A 334 5.06 5.62 2.00
CA ASN A 334 3.90 4.75 1.77
C ASN A 334 4.16 3.37 2.39
N LEU A 335 3.59 3.11 3.55
CA LEU A 335 3.69 1.82 4.22
C LEU A 335 2.64 0.86 3.67
N VAL A 336 3.07 -0.05 2.84
CA VAL A 336 2.21 -1.07 2.23
C VAL A 336 1.97 -2.22 3.19
N ARG A 337 0.72 -2.48 3.54
CA ARG A 337 0.27 -3.53 4.45
C ARG A 337 -0.15 -4.80 3.71
N LYS A 338 -0.71 -4.66 2.51
CA LYS A 338 -1.06 -5.78 1.63
C LYS A 338 -0.34 -5.65 0.30
N MET A 339 0.39 -6.69 -0.10
CA MET A 339 1.29 -6.65 -1.26
C MET A 339 0.57 -6.31 -2.57
N HIS A 340 -0.66 -6.78 -2.76
CA HIS A 340 -1.45 -6.52 -3.96
C HIS A 340 -1.84 -5.06 -4.15
N ALA A 341 -1.89 -4.27 -3.07
CA ALA A 341 -2.23 -2.85 -3.15
C ALA A 341 -1.22 -2.04 -3.99
N CYS A 342 0.06 -2.47 -4.05
CA CYS A 342 1.07 -1.82 -4.90
C CYS A 342 0.66 -1.84 -6.38
N GLU A 343 0.14 -2.96 -6.86
CA GLU A 343 -0.28 -3.12 -8.25
C GLU A 343 -1.61 -2.42 -8.51
N THR A 344 -2.59 -2.63 -7.61
CA THR A 344 -3.94 -2.11 -7.75
C THR A 344 -3.93 -0.58 -7.72
N MET A 345 -3.06 0.04 -6.91
CA MET A 345 -2.89 1.50 -6.89
C MET A 345 -2.51 2.09 -8.25
N GLY A 346 -1.71 1.37 -9.04
CA GLY A 346 -1.36 1.75 -10.41
C GLY A 346 -2.53 1.68 -11.40
N ALA A 347 -3.56 0.91 -11.08
CA ALA A 347 -4.77 0.76 -11.90
C ALA A 347 -5.90 1.70 -11.48
N THR A 348 -5.72 2.45 -10.39
CA THR A 348 -6.76 3.32 -9.82
C THR A 348 -7.30 4.31 -10.85
N THR A 349 -8.63 4.33 -10.99
CA THR A 349 -9.38 5.23 -11.89
C THR A 349 -10.11 6.32 -11.11
N VAL A 350 -10.51 6.02 -9.86
CA VAL A 350 -11.23 6.93 -8.97
C VAL A 350 -10.58 6.93 -7.58
N ILE A 351 -10.36 8.11 -7.02
CA ILE A 351 -9.97 8.28 -5.61
C ILE A 351 -11.12 8.98 -4.89
N CYS A 352 -11.77 8.28 -3.96
CA CYS A 352 -12.73 8.86 -3.03
C CYS A 352 -11.97 9.31 -1.78
N THR A 353 -11.94 10.61 -1.52
CA THR A 353 -11.16 11.19 -0.43
C THR A 353 -12.07 11.79 0.63
N ASP A 354 -11.80 11.50 1.91
CA ASP A 354 -12.38 12.31 2.98
C ASP A 354 -11.72 13.70 3.01
N LYS A 355 -12.41 14.65 3.61
CA LYS A 355 -11.93 16.03 3.78
C LYS A 355 -10.96 16.10 4.96
N THR A 356 -11.46 15.74 6.16
CA THR A 356 -10.77 15.96 7.43
C THR A 356 -9.54 15.04 7.55
N GLY A 357 -8.41 15.61 7.99
CA GLY A 357 -7.17 14.86 8.18
C GLY A 357 -6.48 14.40 6.89
N THR A 358 -7.20 14.34 5.76
CA THR A 358 -6.66 13.96 4.45
C THR A 358 -6.37 15.19 3.58
N LEU A 359 -7.39 15.96 3.23
CA LEU A 359 -7.22 17.21 2.46
C LEU A 359 -6.83 18.38 3.34
N THR A 360 -7.25 18.34 4.61
CA THR A 360 -6.99 19.38 5.61
C THR A 360 -6.02 18.88 6.68
N GLN A 361 -5.50 19.81 7.50
CA GLN A 361 -4.50 19.50 8.51
C GLN A 361 -5.05 18.76 9.74
N ASN A 362 -6.38 18.65 9.89
CA ASN A 362 -7.07 18.17 11.09
C ASN A 362 -6.68 18.97 12.35
N GLN A 363 -6.36 20.23 12.15
CA GLN A 363 -5.99 21.14 13.22
C GLN A 363 -6.73 22.46 13.01
N MET A 364 -7.69 22.76 13.89
CA MET A 364 -8.38 24.06 13.86
C MET A 364 -7.39 25.19 14.08
N ARG A 365 -7.44 26.20 13.21
CA ARG A 365 -6.63 27.41 13.29
C ARG A 365 -7.49 28.65 13.15
N VAL A 366 -7.09 29.72 13.82
CA VAL A 366 -7.71 31.03 13.61
C VAL A 366 -7.34 31.51 12.21
N PHE A 367 -8.35 31.65 11.35
CA PHE A 367 -8.19 32.21 10.01
C PHE A 367 -8.14 33.73 10.06
N ARG A 368 -9.09 34.35 10.79
CA ARG A 368 -9.17 35.80 11.00
C ARG A 368 -9.71 36.10 12.36
N MET A 369 -9.07 37.01 13.04
CA MET A 369 -9.58 37.63 14.27
C MET A 369 -9.95 39.05 13.95
N HIS A 370 -11.13 39.48 14.39
CA HIS A 370 -11.57 40.85 14.21
C HIS A 370 -12.28 41.34 15.49
N PHE A 371 -11.47 41.89 16.39
CA PHE A 371 -11.94 42.58 17.57
C PHE A 371 -12.02 44.10 17.28
N TYR A 372 -13.19 44.64 17.34
CA TYR A 372 -13.51 46.00 16.85
C TYR A 372 -12.82 47.13 17.63
N GLY A 373 -12.35 46.87 18.83
CA GLY A 373 -11.55 47.82 19.62
C GLY A 373 -10.04 47.78 19.39
N LEU A 374 -9.57 46.90 18.50
CA LEU A 374 -8.15 46.71 18.20
C LEU A 374 -7.80 47.24 16.81
N GLU A 375 -6.59 47.80 16.65
CA GLU A 375 -6.07 48.21 15.35
C GLU A 375 -5.93 47.00 14.40
N GLY A 376 -6.50 47.10 13.20
CA GLY A 376 -6.55 46.00 12.25
C GLY A 376 -7.35 44.79 12.71
N GLY A 377 -7.96 44.80 13.89
CA GLY A 377 -8.78 43.79 14.48
C GLY A 377 -8.01 42.69 15.25
N ASP A 378 -6.68 42.59 15.11
CA ASP A 378 -5.83 41.57 15.74
C ASP A 378 -4.48 42.09 16.29
N ALA A 379 -4.23 43.40 16.20
CA ALA A 379 -3.00 43.97 16.75
C ALA A 379 -3.12 44.13 18.28
N LEU A 380 -2.27 43.38 18.99
CA LEU A 380 -2.21 43.47 20.45
C LEU A 380 -1.28 44.62 20.87
N SER A 381 -1.76 45.42 21.80
CA SER A 381 -1.07 46.59 22.36
C SER A 381 -1.26 46.64 23.88
N ASP A 382 -0.67 47.61 24.55
CA ASP A 382 -0.85 47.82 26.00
C ASP A 382 -2.16 48.59 26.33
N SER A 383 -3.19 48.43 25.46
CA SER A 383 -4.50 49.03 25.66
C SER A 383 -5.40 48.15 26.54
N GLN A 384 -6.38 48.82 27.21
CA GLN A 384 -7.36 48.09 28.03
C GLN A 384 -8.14 47.07 27.21
N GLN A 385 -8.51 47.42 25.96
CA GLN A 385 -9.21 46.51 25.04
C GLN A 385 -8.37 45.28 24.68
N SER A 386 -7.07 45.43 24.47
CA SER A 386 -6.15 44.34 24.19
C SER A 386 -6.02 43.39 25.38
N HIS A 387 -5.91 43.93 26.60
CA HIS A 387 -5.88 43.06 27.79
C HIS A 387 -7.19 42.28 27.97
N ILE A 388 -8.36 42.92 27.76
CA ILE A 388 -9.66 42.21 27.81
C ILE A 388 -9.72 41.10 26.75
N ALA A 389 -9.27 41.38 25.51
CA ALA A 389 -9.26 40.42 24.43
C ALA A 389 -8.37 39.19 24.76
N VAL A 390 -7.16 39.44 25.25
CA VAL A 390 -6.21 38.37 25.66
C VAL A 390 -6.77 37.53 26.80
N CYS A 391 -7.38 38.18 27.82
CA CYS A 391 -8.07 37.47 28.93
C CYS A 391 -9.24 36.60 28.38
N ALA A 392 -10.03 37.15 27.43
CA ALA A 392 -11.16 36.41 26.87
C ALA A 392 -10.69 35.14 26.09
N LEU A 393 -9.56 35.22 25.39
CA LEU A 393 -9.00 34.09 24.66
C LEU A 393 -8.35 33.06 25.60
N ALA A 394 -7.59 33.53 26.62
CA ALA A 394 -6.84 32.63 27.49
C ALA A 394 -7.70 31.98 28.59
N CYS A 395 -8.51 32.83 29.31
CA CYS A 395 -9.18 32.38 30.52
C CYS A 395 -10.58 31.81 30.29
N ASN A 396 -11.30 32.29 29.26
CA ASN A 396 -12.60 31.75 28.90
C ASN A 396 -12.44 30.50 28.00
N SER A 397 -11.75 29.47 28.53
CA SER A 397 -11.44 28.26 27.80
C SER A 397 -11.17 27.08 28.76
N THR A 398 -11.61 25.88 28.37
CA THR A 398 -11.31 24.59 29.06
C THR A 398 -10.18 23.81 28.41
N ALA A 399 -9.70 24.25 27.22
CA ALA A 399 -8.63 23.59 26.50
C ALA A 399 -7.24 23.89 27.08
N TYR A 400 -6.27 23.05 26.77
CA TYR A 400 -4.86 23.18 27.08
C TYR A 400 -4.00 22.90 25.85
N LEU A 401 -2.72 23.26 25.88
CA LEU A 401 -1.75 22.89 24.86
C LEU A 401 -0.79 21.84 25.40
N ASP A 402 -0.61 20.76 24.67
CA ASP A 402 0.48 19.84 24.90
C ASP A 402 1.74 20.36 24.22
N CYS A 403 2.71 20.76 25.06
CA CYS A 403 4.00 21.29 24.65
C CYS A 403 5.15 20.28 24.86
N SER A 404 4.86 19.00 25.04
CA SER A 404 5.87 17.95 25.24
C SER A 404 6.79 17.81 24.02
N ASP A 405 6.28 18.03 22.82
CA ASP A 405 7.07 18.19 21.59
C ASP A 405 6.99 19.65 21.10
N ALA A 406 8.10 20.37 21.23
CA ALA A 406 8.19 21.77 20.79
C ALA A 406 7.92 21.96 19.27
N ALA A 407 8.19 20.92 18.47
CA ALA A 407 7.97 20.95 17.01
C ALA A 407 6.50 20.67 16.64
N LYS A 408 5.72 19.99 17.52
CA LYS A 408 4.35 19.57 17.21
C LYS A 408 3.42 19.80 18.40
N VAL A 409 3.17 21.06 18.73
CA VAL A 409 2.23 21.42 19.80
C VAL A 409 0.80 21.11 19.39
N GLN A 410 0.08 20.39 20.24
CA GLN A 410 -1.30 19.98 19.99
C GLN A 410 -2.25 20.48 21.08
N PRO A 411 -3.47 20.92 20.72
CA PRO A 411 -4.47 21.27 21.70
C PRO A 411 -5.08 20.00 22.33
N ILE A 412 -5.24 20.03 23.65
CA ILE A 412 -5.98 19.06 24.44
C ILE A 412 -7.31 19.65 24.85
N GLY A 413 -8.41 18.94 24.62
CA GLY A 413 -9.78 19.39 24.88
C GLY A 413 -10.48 19.86 23.62
N ASN A 414 -11.31 20.91 23.72
CA ASN A 414 -12.10 21.39 22.58
C ASN A 414 -11.20 21.98 21.47
N PRO A 415 -11.24 21.45 20.23
CA PRO A 415 -10.35 21.92 19.15
C PRO A 415 -10.54 23.40 18.77
N THR A 416 -11.77 23.91 18.89
CA THR A 416 -12.08 25.31 18.61
C THR A 416 -11.44 26.26 19.65
N GLU A 417 -11.46 25.86 20.92
CA GLU A 417 -10.78 26.58 21.99
C GLU A 417 -9.25 26.46 21.87
N GLY A 418 -8.77 25.28 21.50
CA GLY A 418 -7.35 25.05 21.25
C GLY A 418 -6.79 25.93 20.14
N ALA A 419 -7.57 26.23 19.10
CA ALA A 419 -7.19 27.17 18.04
C ALA A 419 -6.89 28.57 18.56
N LEU A 420 -7.65 29.03 19.55
CA LEU A 420 -7.44 30.34 20.19
C LEU A 420 -6.14 30.38 21.00
N LEU A 421 -5.84 29.28 21.72
CA LEU A 421 -4.60 29.14 22.50
C LEU A 421 -3.37 29.07 21.61
N LEU A 422 -3.47 28.34 20.48
CA LEU A 422 -2.40 28.30 19.48
C LEU A 422 -2.14 29.67 18.88
N TRP A 423 -3.19 30.45 18.60
CA TRP A 423 -3.06 31.84 18.10
C TRP A 423 -2.34 32.76 19.11
N LEU A 424 -2.68 32.68 20.41
CA LEU A 424 -1.97 33.42 21.46
C LEU A 424 -0.48 33.08 21.48
N ARG A 425 -0.16 31.80 21.41
CA ARG A 425 1.23 31.32 21.35
C ARG A 425 1.97 31.82 20.10
N ASP A 426 1.33 31.81 18.93
CA ASP A 426 1.91 32.32 17.68
C ASP A 426 2.19 33.84 17.76
N LYS A 427 1.42 34.59 18.61
CA LYS A 427 1.68 35.99 18.97
C LYS A 427 2.72 36.14 20.09
N GLY A 428 3.31 35.07 20.59
CA GLY A 428 4.34 35.11 21.64
C GLY A 428 3.81 35.22 23.07
N LEU A 429 2.52 35.00 23.29
CA LEU A 429 1.89 35.06 24.60
C LEU A 429 1.75 33.67 25.24
N ASP A 430 2.17 33.55 26.49
CA ASP A 430 1.97 32.34 27.27
C ASP A 430 0.61 32.35 27.98
N TYR A 431 -0.32 31.55 27.48
CA TYR A 431 -1.68 31.46 28.06
C TYR A 431 -1.69 30.92 29.49
N ALA A 432 -0.69 30.12 29.91
CA ALA A 432 -0.65 29.59 31.26
C ALA A 432 -0.35 30.66 32.28
N SER A 433 0.64 31.50 32.02
CA SER A 433 0.96 32.71 32.86
C SER A 433 -0.18 33.70 32.89
N LEU A 434 -0.91 33.85 31.76
CA LEU A 434 -2.11 34.70 31.71
C LEU A 434 -3.24 34.16 32.60
N ARG A 435 -3.48 32.87 32.64
CA ARG A 435 -4.46 32.23 33.54
C ARG A 435 -4.08 32.38 35.01
N GLU A 436 -2.79 32.33 35.32
CA GLU A 436 -2.30 32.53 36.69
C GLU A 436 -2.52 34.00 37.16
N SER A 437 -2.36 34.95 36.23
CA SER A 437 -2.57 36.39 36.52
C SER A 437 -4.06 36.79 36.54
N CYS A 438 -4.96 35.98 36.02
CA CYS A 438 -6.40 36.22 35.95
C CYS A 438 -7.18 35.04 36.56
N PRO A 439 -7.24 34.91 37.88
CA PRO A 439 -7.94 33.83 38.53
C PRO A 439 -9.41 33.77 38.15
N VAL A 440 -9.89 32.56 37.87
CA VAL A 440 -11.29 32.29 37.54
C VAL A 440 -12.10 32.16 38.82
N GLU A 441 -13.13 32.96 38.99
CA GLU A 441 -14.06 32.92 40.13
C GLU A 441 -15.20 31.92 39.87
N ALA A 442 -15.79 31.94 38.67
CA ALA A 442 -16.86 31.06 38.26
C ALA A 442 -16.81 30.82 36.74
N GLN A 443 -17.21 29.64 36.33
CA GLN A 443 -17.24 29.24 34.92
C GLN A 443 -18.49 28.42 34.62
N LEU A 444 -19.19 28.83 33.54
CA LEU A 444 -20.24 28.02 32.90
C LEU A 444 -19.66 27.45 31.61
N PRO A 445 -19.38 26.12 31.52
CA PRO A 445 -18.87 25.50 30.33
C PRO A 445 -19.86 25.60 29.16
N PHE A 446 -19.31 25.40 27.92
CA PHE A 446 -20.15 25.38 26.72
C PHE A 446 -21.14 24.20 26.78
N SER A 447 -22.40 24.48 26.46
CA SER A 447 -23.42 23.46 26.24
C SER A 447 -24.10 23.66 24.87
N THR A 448 -24.61 22.53 24.32
CA THR A 448 -25.38 22.58 23.05
C THR A 448 -26.73 23.29 23.20
N GLU A 449 -27.27 23.38 24.41
CA GLU A 449 -28.51 24.06 24.72
C GLU A 449 -28.28 25.60 24.76
N ASN A 450 -27.26 26.04 25.49
CA ASN A 450 -26.96 27.44 25.66
C ASN A 450 -26.21 28.03 24.45
N LYS A 451 -25.38 27.25 23.78
CA LYS A 451 -24.50 27.61 22.65
C LYS A 451 -23.52 28.73 22.98
N TYR A 452 -23.24 28.95 24.26
CA TYR A 452 -22.21 29.86 24.75
C TYR A 452 -21.50 29.28 25.97
N MET A 453 -20.37 29.91 26.30
CA MET A 453 -19.58 29.68 27.50
C MET A 453 -19.37 31.02 28.17
N ALA A 454 -19.48 31.07 29.51
CA ALA A 454 -19.29 32.29 30.30
C ALA A 454 -18.29 32.04 31.42
N THR A 455 -17.41 32.99 31.70
CA THR A 455 -16.38 32.86 32.74
C THR A 455 -16.25 34.23 33.46
N VAL A 456 -16.24 34.22 34.77
CA VAL A 456 -15.94 35.38 35.59
C VAL A 456 -14.49 35.29 36.03
N VAL A 457 -13.72 36.31 35.73
CA VAL A 457 -12.28 36.42 36.08
C VAL A 457 -11.98 37.73 36.77
N SER A 458 -10.97 37.72 37.64
CA SER A 458 -10.38 38.92 38.23
C SER A 458 -9.05 39.20 37.53
N CYS A 459 -8.95 40.30 36.75
CA CYS A 459 -7.80 40.53 35.90
C CYS A 459 -6.80 41.51 36.57
N ALA A 460 -5.63 41.02 36.93
CA ALA A 460 -4.58 41.85 37.55
C ALA A 460 -4.09 42.96 36.62
N ALA A 461 -3.97 42.73 35.32
CA ALA A 461 -3.57 43.76 34.32
C ALA A 461 -4.55 44.93 34.22
N LEU A 462 -5.79 44.77 34.67
CA LEU A 462 -6.84 45.79 34.71
C LEU A 462 -7.07 46.37 36.12
N GLY A 463 -6.07 46.25 36.99
CA GLY A 463 -6.17 46.77 38.37
C GLY A 463 -7.08 45.91 39.26
N GLY A 464 -7.20 44.61 38.99
CA GLY A 464 -8.03 43.70 39.76
C GLY A 464 -9.54 43.74 39.41
N LYS A 465 -9.94 44.44 38.33
CA LYS A 465 -11.35 44.47 37.90
C LYS A 465 -11.90 43.09 37.59
N ARG A 466 -13.12 42.86 38.05
CA ARG A 466 -13.89 41.65 37.75
C ARG A 466 -14.53 41.75 36.36
N LEU A 467 -14.35 40.75 35.53
CA LEU A 467 -14.89 40.68 34.17
C LEU A 467 -15.77 39.42 33.98
N LEU A 468 -16.96 39.63 33.45
CA LEU A 468 -17.75 38.56 32.85
C LEU A 468 -17.33 38.48 31.37
N LEU A 469 -16.70 37.36 30.98
CA LEU A 469 -16.25 37.04 29.62
C LEU A 469 -17.20 36.01 29.03
N VAL A 470 -17.74 36.27 27.85
CA VAL A 470 -18.68 35.36 27.18
C VAL A 470 -18.22 35.10 25.75
N LYS A 471 -18.21 33.84 25.33
CA LYS A 471 -17.98 33.43 23.93
C LYS A 471 -18.99 32.39 23.50
N GLY A 472 -19.33 32.36 22.23
CA GLY A 472 -20.30 31.41 21.68
C GLY A 472 -20.66 31.66 20.24
N ALA A 473 -21.78 31.08 19.80
CA ALA A 473 -22.32 31.36 18.47
C ALA A 473 -22.54 32.84 18.27
N SER A 474 -21.94 33.42 17.24
CA SER A 474 -21.88 34.89 17.05
C SER A 474 -23.26 35.52 17.02
N GLU A 475 -24.25 34.85 16.44
CA GLU A 475 -25.64 35.30 16.37
C GLU A 475 -26.30 35.37 17.75
N ILE A 476 -25.99 34.42 18.60
CA ILE A 476 -26.55 34.32 19.96
C ILE A 476 -25.90 35.33 20.87
N ILE A 477 -24.57 35.42 20.87
CA ILE A 477 -23.86 36.41 21.69
C ILE A 477 -24.27 37.81 21.31
N ARG A 478 -24.38 38.13 20.03
CA ARG A 478 -24.84 39.43 19.53
C ARG A 478 -26.21 39.82 20.07
N ALA A 479 -27.14 38.85 20.14
CA ALA A 479 -28.52 39.09 20.62
C ALA A 479 -28.58 39.58 22.08
N TYR A 480 -27.58 39.22 22.90
CA TYR A 480 -27.47 39.68 24.30
C TYR A 480 -26.72 41.00 24.45
N CYS A 481 -26.08 41.50 23.38
CA CYS A 481 -25.29 42.74 23.46
C CYS A 481 -26.10 43.94 23.04
N LYS A 482 -26.01 45.03 23.87
CA LYS A 482 -26.60 46.34 23.56
C LYS A 482 -25.62 47.26 22.86
N ASN A 483 -24.35 47.12 23.13
CA ASN A 483 -23.26 47.96 22.64
C ASN A 483 -22.27 47.11 21.83
N VAL A 484 -21.55 47.78 20.92
CA VAL A 484 -20.42 47.20 20.17
C VAL A 484 -19.19 48.04 20.46
N GLU A 485 -18.07 47.38 20.73
CA GLU A 485 -16.77 48.03 20.87
C GLU A 485 -16.44 48.77 19.55
N GLY A 486 -15.87 49.99 19.64
CA GLY A 486 -15.57 50.80 18.45
C GLY A 486 -16.78 51.44 17.75
N GLY A 487 -18.02 51.28 18.24
CA GLY A 487 -19.22 51.91 17.70
C GLY A 487 -19.65 51.47 16.30
N ILE A 488 -19.28 50.24 15.86
CA ILE A 488 -19.59 49.70 14.54
C ILE A 488 -21.06 49.27 14.45
N ASP A 489 -21.66 49.43 13.25
CA ASP A 489 -23.04 49.03 13.02
C ASP A 489 -23.17 47.47 13.03
N PHE A 490 -24.25 47.03 13.65
CA PHE A 490 -24.58 45.60 13.65
C PHE A 490 -24.80 44.99 12.25
N ASN A 491 -25.18 45.77 11.25
CA ASN A 491 -25.35 45.30 9.87
C ASN A 491 -24.01 44.98 9.20
N ASP A 492 -22.96 45.76 9.52
CA ASP A 492 -21.61 45.48 9.01
C ASP A 492 -21.07 44.16 9.60
N ILE A 493 -21.34 43.93 10.90
CA ILE A 493 -21.01 42.68 11.59
C ILE A 493 -21.72 41.48 10.94
N LEU A 494 -23.00 41.64 10.58
CA LEU A 494 -23.75 40.57 9.91
C LEU A 494 -23.18 40.22 8.52
N SER A 495 -22.81 41.27 7.76
CA SER A 495 -22.21 41.07 6.43
C SER A 495 -20.87 40.34 6.52
N GLU A 496 -20.05 40.69 7.50
CA GLU A 496 -18.79 40.02 7.78
C GLU A 496 -19.01 38.57 8.22
N LEU A 497 -19.96 38.33 9.12
CA LEU A 497 -20.32 37.01 9.60
C LEU A 497 -20.79 36.12 8.45
N GLN A 498 -21.65 36.59 7.57
CA GLN A 498 -22.12 35.86 6.40
C GLN A 498 -20.98 35.52 5.45
N ASN A 499 -20.02 36.44 5.25
CA ASN A 499 -18.85 36.17 4.42
C ASN A 499 -18.01 34.99 4.98
N TYR A 500 -17.78 34.95 6.30
CA TYR A 500 -17.07 33.80 6.91
C TYR A 500 -17.88 32.52 6.88
N GLN A 501 -19.19 32.56 7.11
CA GLN A 501 -20.09 31.40 7.03
C GLN A 501 -20.20 30.86 5.62
N ASN A 502 -20.24 31.74 4.58
CA ASN A 502 -20.22 31.32 3.18
C ASN A 502 -18.90 30.61 2.79
N LYS A 503 -17.80 30.94 3.45
CA LYS A 503 -16.50 30.23 3.34
C LYS A 503 -16.39 29.03 4.28
N ALA A 504 -17.52 28.62 4.88
CA ALA A 504 -17.62 27.44 5.74
C ALA A 504 -16.71 27.47 6.99
N MET A 505 -16.41 28.68 7.49
CA MET A 505 -15.64 28.85 8.70
C MET A 505 -16.54 28.79 9.93
N ARG A 506 -16.02 28.25 11.02
CA ARG A 506 -16.66 28.37 12.33
C ARG A 506 -16.45 29.78 12.86
N THR A 507 -17.53 30.45 13.25
CA THR A 507 -17.47 31.81 13.81
C THR A 507 -17.80 31.78 15.28
N LEU A 508 -16.94 32.40 16.09
CA LEU A 508 -17.17 32.64 17.51
C LEU A 508 -17.34 34.17 17.74
N GLY A 509 -18.45 34.55 18.37
CA GLY A 509 -18.64 35.92 18.90
C GLY A 509 -18.08 36.00 20.33
N PHE A 510 -17.47 37.13 20.63
CA PHE A 510 -16.94 37.46 21.93
C PHE A 510 -17.61 38.72 22.48
N ALA A 511 -17.92 38.68 23.79
CA ALA A 511 -18.48 39.81 24.50
C ALA A 511 -17.97 39.83 25.93
N TYR A 512 -18.01 41.00 26.53
CA TYR A 512 -17.60 41.17 27.93
C TYR A 512 -18.49 42.20 28.67
N ARG A 513 -18.44 42.16 30.00
CA ARG A 513 -18.99 43.13 30.90
C ARG A 513 -18.06 43.30 32.09
N VAL A 514 -17.79 44.58 32.46
CA VAL A 514 -17.08 44.89 33.70
C VAL A 514 -18.07 44.84 34.85
N LEU A 515 -17.80 44.04 35.88
CA LEU A 515 -18.63 43.90 37.06
C LEU A 515 -18.19 44.88 38.13
N ALA A 516 -19.13 45.40 38.93
CA ALA A 516 -18.81 46.16 40.12
C ALA A 516 -18.24 45.24 41.20
N ASP A 517 -17.43 45.80 42.13
CA ASP A 517 -16.78 45.00 43.17
C ASP A 517 -17.77 44.33 44.14
N ASP A 518 -18.94 44.95 44.33
CA ASP A 518 -20.03 44.46 45.20
C ASP A 518 -21.13 43.68 44.43
N GLU A 519 -20.97 43.52 43.10
CA GLU A 519 -21.96 42.83 42.29
C GLU A 519 -21.86 41.30 42.52
N PRO A 520 -23.01 40.62 42.83
CA PRO A 520 -23.00 39.17 42.98
C PRO A 520 -22.58 38.49 41.69
N CYS A 521 -21.94 37.31 41.81
CA CYS A 521 -21.50 36.54 40.63
C CYS A 521 -22.68 36.30 39.69
N PRO A 522 -22.57 36.69 38.39
CA PRO A 522 -23.67 36.55 37.44
C PRO A 522 -23.84 35.10 36.95
N ILE A 523 -22.93 34.17 37.31
CA ILE A 523 -23.02 32.75 36.99
C ILE A 523 -23.61 31.99 38.17
N THR A 524 -24.72 31.31 37.94
CA THR A 524 -25.39 30.39 38.89
C THR A 524 -25.39 29.01 38.31
N GLU A 525 -25.85 27.96 39.10
CA GLU A 525 -25.91 26.57 38.59
C GLU A 525 -26.74 26.48 37.31
N GLY A 526 -26.04 26.21 36.17
CA GLY A 526 -26.61 25.99 34.84
C GLY A 526 -26.98 27.21 34.01
N ALA A 527 -26.82 28.45 34.50
CA ALA A 527 -27.15 29.65 33.75
C ALA A 527 -26.24 30.86 34.08
N ALA A 528 -26.16 31.81 33.15
CA ALA A 528 -25.45 33.08 33.35
C ALA A 528 -26.39 34.27 33.02
N ASN A 529 -26.33 35.33 33.84
CA ASN A 529 -27.00 36.59 33.54
C ASN A 529 -26.18 37.37 32.52
N LEU A 530 -26.62 37.38 31.28
CA LEU A 530 -25.95 38.00 30.12
C LEU A 530 -26.38 39.44 29.86
N GLY A 531 -27.12 40.08 30.75
CA GLY A 531 -27.57 41.45 30.58
C GLY A 531 -26.39 42.45 30.56
N GLY A 532 -26.46 43.45 29.65
CA GLY A 532 -25.49 44.56 29.62
C GLY A 532 -24.12 44.25 29.02
N LEU A 533 -24.01 43.19 28.20
CA LEU A 533 -22.79 42.82 27.50
C LEU A 533 -22.44 43.84 26.39
N THR A 534 -21.15 44.06 26.19
CA THR A 534 -20.56 44.77 25.04
C THR A 534 -19.97 43.75 24.08
N PHE A 535 -20.40 43.77 22.82
CA PHE A 535 -19.87 42.90 21.77
C PHE A 535 -18.45 43.33 21.39
N MET A 536 -17.50 42.46 21.47
CA MET A 536 -16.09 42.74 21.27
C MET A 536 -15.62 42.41 19.84
N GLY A 537 -16.11 41.33 19.25
CA GLY A 537 -15.71 40.97 17.91
C GLY A 537 -16.01 39.50 17.53
N ILE A 538 -15.54 39.15 16.37
CA ILE A 538 -15.70 37.82 15.76
C ILE A 538 -14.34 37.18 15.54
N VAL A 539 -14.26 35.89 15.79
CA VAL A 539 -13.12 35.03 15.41
C VAL A 539 -13.61 33.97 14.44
N ALA A 540 -13.05 33.97 13.23
CA ALA A 540 -13.27 32.94 12.22
C ALA A 540 -12.19 31.85 12.33
N ILE A 541 -12.62 30.60 12.45
CA ILE A 541 -11.77 29.43 12.67
C ILE A 541 -12.05 28.41 11.59
N SER A 542 -10.99 27.84 10.98
CA SER A 542 -11.10 26.80 9.98
C SER A 542 -10.00 25.77 10.15
N ASP A 543 -10.23 24.59 9.57
CA ASP A 543 -9.20 23.59 9.38
C ASP A 543 -8.58 23.81 8.00
N PRO A 544 -7.34 24.32 7.89
CA PRO A 544 -6.76 24.72 6.60
C PRO A 544 -6.45 23.54 5.72
N VAL A 545 -6.60 23.72 4.40
CA VAL A 545 -6.13 22.77 3.39
C VAL A 545 -4.60 22.63 3.47
N ARG A 546 -4.07 21.42 3.32
CA ARG A 546 -2.63 21.19 3.25
C ARG A 546 -2.06 21.80 1.98
N GLU A 547 -0.87 22.38 2.06
CA GLU A 547 -0.24 23.12 0.96
C GLU A 547 0.04 22.27 -0.28
N ASP A 548 0.32 20.98 -0.09
CA ASP A 548 0.66 20.05 -1.16
C ASP A 548 -0.56 19.50 -1.94
N VAL A 549 -1.75 19.56 -1.36
CA VAL A 549 -2.97 18.94 -1.88
C VAL A 549 -3.41 19.50 -3.23
N PRO A 550 -3.47 20.82 -3.50
CA PRO A 550 -3.93 21.32 -4.78
C PRO A 550 -3.06 20.83 -5.95
N HIS A 551 -1.73 20.83 -5.76
CA HIS A 551 -0.80 20.33 -6.78
C HIS A 551 -0.91 18.82 -6.99
N ALA A 552 -1.05 18.06 -5.91
CA ALA A 552 -1.16 16.60 -5.97
C ALA A 552 -2.48 16.14 -6.61
N ILE A 553 -3.60 16.80 -6.30
CA ILE A 553 -4.90 16.57 -6.95
C ILE A 553 -4.81 16.89 -8.44
N GLY A 554 -4.21 18.01 -8.84
CA GLY A 554 -3.97 18.34 -10.24
C GLY A 554 -3.18 17.25 -10.96
N THR A 555 -2.11 16.77 -10.35
CA THR A 555 -1.31 15.65 -10.89
C THR A 555 -2.13 14.37 -11.09
N CYS A 556 -3.03 14.06 -10.17
CA CYS A 556 -3.92 12.89 -10.30
C CYS A 556 -4.96 13.08 -11.42
N ILE A 557 -5.53 14.27 -11.54
CA ILE A 557 -6.49 14.61 -12.61
C ILE A 557 -5.81 14.55 -13.98
N ASP A 558 -4.61 15.12 -14.11
CA ASP A 558 -3.80 15.04 -15.34
C ASP A 558 -3.44 13.60 -15.72
N ALA A 559 -3.31 12.75 -14.70
CA ALA A 559 -3.11 11.31 -14.87
C ALA A 559 -4.41 10.54 -15.24
N GLY A 560 -5.53 11.23 -15.44
CA GLY A 560 -6.81 10.66 -15.81
C GLY A 560 -7.58 10.02 -14.66
N ILE A 561 -7.25 10.33 -13.41
CA ILE A 561 -7.92 9.81 -12.22
C ILE A 561 -9.01 10.80 -11.80
N GLN A 562 -10.21 10.30 -11.57
CA GLN A 562 -11.31 11.09 -11.00
C GLN A 562 -11.11 11.22 -9.49
N ILE A 563 -11.24 12.44 -8.99
CA ILE A 563 -11.22 12.70 -7.54
C ILE A 563 -12.66 13.01 -7.09
N LYS A 564 -13.09 12.37 -6.00
CA LYS A 564 -14.40 12.60 -5.39
C LYS A 564 -14.21 12.90 -3.90
N ILE A 565 -14.73 14.05 -3.44
CA ILE A 565 -14.73 14.40 -2.01
C ILE A 565 -15.98 13.79 -1.36
N VAL A 566 -15.79 13.00 -0.31
CA VAL A 566 -16.88 12.31 0.40
C VAL A 566 -16.75 12.61 1.89
N THR A 567 -17.55 13.54 2.39
CA THR A 567 -17.41 14.10 3.74
C THR A 567 -18.72 14.15 4.50
N GLY A 568 -18.64 14.09 5.85
CA GLY A 568 -19.76 14.37 6.75
C GLY A 568 -20.13 15.86 6.86
N ASP A 569 -19.33 16.74 6.29
CA ASP A 569 -19.53 18.21 6.37
C ASP A 569 -20.71 18.70 5.53
N THR A 570 -21.05 19.97 5.76
CA THR A 570 -22.11 20.65 5.02
C THR A 570 -21.73 20.91 3.55
N PRO A 571 -22.70 21.05 2.64
CA PRO A 571 -22.44 21.34 1.22
C PRO A 571 -21.58 22.58 0.99
N GLY A 572 -21.79 23.66 1.77
CA GLY A 572 -21.02 24.88 1.68
C GLY A 572 -19.52 24.66 2.00
N THR A 573 -19.24 23.94 3.09
CA THR A 573 -17.87 23.57 3.47
C THR A 573 -17.19 22.71 2.41
N ALA A 574 -17.90 21.69 1.92
CA ALA A 574 -17.36 20.77 0.92
C ALA A 574 -17.07 21.46 -0.42
N LYS A 575 -17.96 22.37 -0.86
CA LYS A 575 -17.75 23.19 -2.08
C LYS A 575 -16.53 24.12 -1.92
N GLU A 576 -16.39 24.79 -0.77
CA GLU A 576 -15.26 25.70 -0.54
C GLU A 576 -13.93 24.96 -0.54
N ILE A 577 -13.84 23.82 0.14
CA ILE A 577 -12.65 22.96 0.06
C ILE A 577 -12.41 22.50 -1.38
N GLY A 578 -13.47 22.08 -2.10
CA GLY A 578 -13.38 21.71 -3.50
C GLY A 578 -12.81 22.83 -4.39
N ARG A 579 -13.13 24.11 -4.11
CA ARG A 579 -12.54 25.28 -4.80
C ARG A 579 -11.06 25.43 -4.47
N GLN A 580 -10.71 25.37 -3.20
CA GLN A 580 -9.32 25.53 -2.74
C GLN A 580 -8.39 24.47 -3.31
N VAL A 581 -8.87 23.24 -3.49
CA VAL A 581 -8.09 22.15 -4.08
C VAL A 581 -8.20 22.06 -5.61
N GLY A 582 -8.94 22.95 -6.26
CA GLY A 582 -9.09 23.01 -7.71
C GLY A 582 -10.05 21.98 -8.32
N LEU A 583 -10.82 21.25 -7.50
CA LEU A 583 -11.80 20.27 -7.95
C LEU A 583 -13.13 20.90 -8.35
N TRP A 584 -13.55 21.97 -7.66
CA TRP A 584 -14.78 22.71 -7.92
C TRP A 584 -14.47 24.04 -8.61
N THR A 585 -14.80 24.15 -9.88
CA THR A 585 -14.57 25.33 -10.73
C THR A 585 -15.89 26.04 -11.05
N GLU A 586 -15.86 27.17 -11.76
CA GLU A 586 -17.06 27.91 -12.21
C GLU A 586 -17.93 27.10 -13.20
N ASN A 587 -17.36 26.07 -13.83
CA ASN A 587 -18.08 25.19 -14.76
C ASN A 587 -18.92 24.13 -14.03
N GLU A 588 -18.73 23.97 -12.73
CA GLU A 588 -19.45 22.97 -11.94
C GLU A 588 -20.81 23.52 -11.48
N ASN A 589 -21.82 22.66 -11.55
CA ASN A 589 -23.16 22.97 -11.10
C ASN A 589 -23.62 22.05 -9.97
N ASP A 590 -24.82 22.30 -9.45
CA ASP A 590 -25.34 21.52 -8.31
C ASP A 590 -25.57 20.03 -8.63
N SER A 591 -25.56 19.63 -9.91
CA SER A 591 -25.63 18.20 -10.28
C SER A 591 -24.37 17.42 -9.89
N HIS A 592 -23.22 18.09 -9.72
CA HIS A 592 -21.95 17.46 -9.29
C HIS A 592 -21.82 17.32 -7.76
N LEU A 593 -22.85 17.74 -7.00
CA LEU A 593 -22.94 17.57 -5.56
C LEU A 593 -24.21 16.81 -5.18
N ILE A 594 -24.11 15.94 -4.18
CA ILE A 594 -25.26 15.22 -3.63
C ILE A 594 -25.14 15.13 -2.10
N LEU A 595 -26.28 15.12 -1.41
CA LEU A 595 -26.34 14.81 0.02
C LEU A 595 -26.31 13.28 0.23
N GLY A 596 -25.64 12.83 1.30
CA GLY A 596 -25.61 11.39 1.64
C GLY A 596 -26.99 10.78 1.80
N GLU A 597 -27.92 11.52 2.42
CA GLU A 597 -29.31 11.10 2.60
C GLU A 597 -30.06 10.97 1.26
N GLU A 598 -29.88 11.93 0.36
CA GLU A 598 -30.44 11.86 -1.00
C GLU A 598 -29.89 10.65 -1.77
N PHE A 599 -28.57 10.46 -1.72
CA PHE A 599 -27.92 9.32 -2.35
C PHE A 599 -28.38 7.97 -1.79
N ALA A 600 -28.62 7.89 -0.48
CA ALA A 600 -29.14 6.69 0.15
C ALA A 600 -30.55 6.32 -0.29
N ALA A 601 -31.38 7.33 -0.61
CA ALA A 601 -32.77 7.14 -1.05
C ALA A 601 -32.89 6.72 -2.53
N LEU A 602 -31.85 6.90 -3.35
CA LEU A 602 -31.89 6.56 -4.78
C LEU A 602 -31.92 5.03 -5.00
N PRO A 603 -32.69 4.53 -6.00
CA PRO A 603 -32.55 3.17 -6.50
C PRO A 603 -31.12 2.90 -7.02
N ASP A 604 -30.66 1.64 -6.97
CA ASP A 604 -29.27 1.29 -7.32
C ASP A 604 -28.86 1.71 -8.73
N ASP A 605 -29.75 1.59 -9.73
CA ASP A 605 -29.44 1.97 -11.12
C ASP A 605 -29.25 3.49 -11.28
N GLU A 606 -30.03 4.29 -10.55
CA GLU A 606 -29.91 5.75 -10.58
C GLU A 606 -28.74 6.22 -9.72
N ALA A 607 -28.55 5.61 -8.56
CA ALA A 607 -27.39 5.85 -7.70
C ALA A 607 -26.09 5.54 -8.43
N ALA A 608 -26.03 4.48 -9.25
CA ALA A 608 -24.88 4.15 -10.07
C ALA A 608 -24.56 5.25 -11.09
N ARG A 609 -25.56 5.73 -11.86
CA ARG A 609 -25.36 6.86 -12.80
C ARG A 609 -24.88 8.12 -12.08
N ARG A 610 -25.53 8.47 -10.96
CA ARG A 610 -25.13 9.62 -10.15
C ARG A 610 -23.72 9.48 -9.58
N ALA A 611 -23.29 8.25 -9.21
CA ALA A 611 -21.94 7.96 -8.71
C ALA A 611 -20.84 8.35 -9.71
N GLU A 612 -21.05 8.25 -11.01
CA GLU A 612 -20.11 8.71 -12.04
C GLU A 612 -20.00 10.24 -12.07
N GLU A 613 -21.14 10.93 -12.04
CA GLU A 613 -21.21 12.38 -12.25
C GLU A 613 -20.74 13.21 -11.05
N ILE A 614 -21.05 12.76 -9.84
CA ILE A 614 -20.75 13.55 -8.62
C ILE A 614 -19.25 13.73 -8.41
N LYS A 615 -18.89 14.94 -8.00
CA LYS A 615 -17.55 15.29 -7.49
C LYS A 615 -17.52 15.40 -5.98
N ILE A 616 -18.65 15.77 -5.36
CA ILE A 616 -18.77 15.95 -3.93
C ILE A 616 -20.00 15.23 -3.39
N MET A 617 -19.83 14.42 -2.36
CA MET A 617 -20.89 13.90 -1.51
C MET A 617 -20.72 14.51 -0.12
N SER A 618 -21.71 15.30 0.31
CA SER A 618 -21.74 15.99 1.60
C SER A 618 -22.70 15.31 2.57
N ARG A 619 -22.49 15.48 3.89
CA ARG A 619 -23.26 14.83 4.97
C ARG A 619 -23.35 13.30 4.78
N ALA A 620 -22.27 12.71 4.25
CA ALA A 620 -22.17 11.27 4.00
C ALA A 620 -21.98 10.50 5.31
N ARG A 621 -22.80 9.49 5.51
CA ARG A 621 -22.64 8.49 6.57
C ARG A 621 -21.65 7.40 6.13
N PRO A 622 -21.08 6.61 7.04
CA PRO A 622 -20.19 5.50 6.71
C PRO A 622 -20.78 4.51 5.67
N ALA A 623 -22.08 4.21 5.78
CA ALA A 623 -22.78 3.33 4.84
C ALA A 623 -22.90 3.94 3.44
N ASP A 624 -23.10 5.27 3.34
CA ASP A 624 -23.22 5.98 2.06
C ASP A 624 -21.87 6.00 1.33
N LYS A 625 -20.76 6.18 2.09
CA LYS A 625 -19.39 6.07 1.56
C LYS A 625 -19.13 4.66 0.98
N ALA A 626 -19.45 3.61 1.72
CA ALA A 626 -19.25 2.22 1.28
C ALA A 626 -20.14 1.87 0.08
N ARG A 627 -21.41 2.34 0.04
CA ARG A 627 -22.32 2.16 -1.09
C ARG A 627 -21.79 2.81 -2.37
N LEU A 628 -21.28 4.06 -2.28
CA LEU A 628 -20.67 4.75 -3.41
C LEU A 628 -19.53 3.93 -4.01
N VAL A 629 -18.62 3.45 -3.15
CA VAL A 629 -17.49 2.61 -3.56
C VAL A 629 -17.98 1.35 -4.29
N SER A 630 -18.95 0.63 -3.72
CA SER A 630 -19.49 -0.59 -4.30
C SER A 630 -20.14 -0.36 -5.66
N LEU A 631 -20.86 0.75 -5.84
CA LEU A 631 -21.50 1.10 -7.12
C LEU A 631 -20.47 1.45 -8.19
N LEU A 632 -19.44 2.23 -7.88
CA LEU A 632 -18.32 2.53 -8.80
C LEU A 632 -17.59 1.24 -9.22
N GLN A 633 -17.38 0.31 -8.29
CA GLN A 633 -16.78 -1.00 -8.59
C GLN A 633 -17.64 -1.84 -9.54
N LYS A 634 -18.97 -1.83 -9.37
CA LYS A 634 -19.92 -2.50 -10.30
C LYS A 634 -19.80 -1.95 -11.73
N GLN A 635 -19.42 -0.68 -11.90
CA GLN A 635 -19.15 -0.02 -13.19
C GLN A 635 -17.77 -0.31 -13.75
N ASN A 636 -16.99 -1.22 -13.10
CA ASN A 636 -15.62 -1.61 -13.42
C ASN A 636 -14.58 -0.52 -13.15
N GLU A 637 -14.91 0.48 -12.34
CA GLU A 637 -13.91 1.43 -11.83
C GLU A 637 -13.01 0.75 -10.79
N VAL A 638 -11.75 1.17 -10.73
CA VAL A 638 -10.81 0.78 -9.69
C VAL A 638 -10.74 1.90 -8.68
N VAL A 639 -11.37 1.67 -7.53
CA VAL A 639 -11.59 2.69 -6.51
C VAL A 639 -10.54 2.61 -5.41
N ALA A 640 -9.83 3.70 -5.19
CA ALA A 640 -9.07 3.93 -3.96
C ALA A 640 -9.89 4.83 -3.02
N VAL A 641 -9.80 4.58 -1.72
CA VAL A 641 -10.48 5.38 -0.70
C VAL A 641 -9.44 5.88 0.30
N THR A 642 -9.47 7.17 0.63
CA THR A 642 -8.66 7.71 1.73
C THR A 642 -9.53 7.99 2.94
N GLY A 643 -8.99 7.80 4.14
CA GLY A 643 -9.67 8.13 5.39
C GLY A 643 -8.72 8.07 6.58
N ASP A 644 -9.06 8.77 7.67
CA ASP A 644 -8.30 8.81 8.91
C ASP A 644 -9.14 8.40 10.14
N GLY A 645 -10.46 8.38 9.99
CA GLY A 645 -11.40 8.11 11.06
C GLY A 645 -11.96 6.67 11.09
N THR A 646 -12.55 6.30 12.23
CA THR A 646 -13.34 5.06 12.37
C THR A 646 -14.53 5.00 11.41
N ASN A 647 -15.06 6.17 11.04
CA ASN A 647 -16.19 6.29 10.13
C ASN A 647 -15.84 5.89 8.69
N ASP A 648 -14.54 5.88 8.34
CA ASP A 648 -14.06 5.53 7.01
C ASP A 648 -13.76 4.04 6.86
N ALA A 649 -13.63 3.30 7.96
CA ALA A 649 -13.24 1.89 7.94
C ALA A 649 -14.12 1.01 7.03
N PRO A 650 -15.46 1.15 6.97
CA PRO A 650 -16.28 0.38 6.05
C PRO A 650 -15.96 0.68 4.57
N ALA A 651 -15.70 1.94 4.22
CA ALA A 651 -15.34 2.34 2.87
C ALA A 651 -13.91 1.92 2.50
N LEU A 652 -12.96 2.02 3.45
CA LEU A 652 -11.58 1.54 3.29
C LEU A 652 -11.53 0.03 3.00
N ASN A 653 -12.30 -0.77 3.74
CA ASN A 653 -12.41 -2.22 3.51
C ASN A 653 -13.14 -2.58 2.21
N ALA A 654 -14.12 -1.78 1.79
CA ALA A 654 -14.88 -2.02 0.56
C ALA A 654 -14.08 -1.66 -0.70
N ALA A 655 -13.10 -0.78 -0.61
CA ALA A 655 -12.28 -0.31 -1.73
C ALA A 655 -11.35 -1.41 -2.26
N GLN A 656 -10.92 -1.29 -3.53
CA GLN A 656 -9.81 -2.11 -4.03
C GLN A 656 -8.47 -1.69 -3.40
N VAL A 657 -8.34 -0.42 -3.01
CA VAL A 657 -7.20 0.07 -2.22
C VAL A 657 -7.68 1.04 -1.15
N GLY A 658 -7.61 0.61 0.11
CA GLY A 658 -7.81 1.48 1.26
C GLY A 658 -6.52 2.22 1.62
N LEU A 659 -6.59 3.53 1.78
CA LEU A 659 -5.45 4.41 2.11
C LEU A 659 -5.72 5.10 3.45
N SER A 660 -5.01 4.77 4.49
CA SER A 660 -5.10 5.49 5.78
C SER A 660 -4.00 6.53 5.90
N MET A 661 -4.29 7.61 6.63
CA MET A 661 -3.29 8.60 6.97
C MET A 661 -2.44 8.16 8.17
N GLY A 662 -1.21 8.65 8.27
CA GLY A 662 -0.27 8.29 9.34
C GLY A 662 -0.76 8.70 10.73
N ASP A 663 -1.46 9.83 10.86
CA ASP A 663 -2.10 10.31 12.09
C ASP A 663 -3.52 9.72 12.29
N GLY A 664 -4.01 8.88 11.35
CA GLY A 664 -5.32 8.26 11.42
C GLY A 664 -5.47 7.28 12.59
N THR A 665 -6.73 6.98 12.94
CA THR A 665 -7.08 6.04 14.01
C THR A 665 -6.54 4.63 13.74
N ALA A 666 -6.33 3.85 14.79
CA ALA A 666 -5.90 2.44 14.67
C ALA A 666 -6.87 1.62 13.79
N VAL A 667 -8.17 1.89 13.91
CA VAL A 667 -9.22 1.23 13.13
C VAL A 667 -9.11 1.53 11.65
N ALA A 668 -8.89 2.81 11.27
CA ALA A 668 -8.68 3.20 9.88
C ALA A 668 -7.41 2.57 9.30
N LYS A 669 -6.31 2.57 10.07
CA LYS A 669 -5.04 1.95 9.66
C LYS A 669 -5.19 0.45 9.41
N GLU A 670 -5.89 -0.28 10.27
CA GLU A 670 -6.09 -1.72 10.10
C GLU A 670 -7.05 -2.06 8.95
N ALA A 671 -8.04 -1.21 8.69
CA ALA A 671 -8.95 -1.35 7.56
C ALA A 671 -8.28 -1.03 6.21
N SER A 672 -7.10 -0.38 6.21
CA SER A 672 -6.41 0.07 5.01
C SER A 672 -5.41 -0.96 4.47
N ASP A 673 -5.08 -0.82 3.19
CA ASP A 673 -4.07 -1.60 2.49
C ASP A 673 -2.72 -0.90 2.43
N ILE A 674 -2.72 0.45 2.48
CA ILE A 674 -1.54 1.31 2.51
C ILE A 674 -1.74 2.40 3.56
N THR A 675 -0.72 2.68 4.38
CA THR A 675 -0.71 3.83 5.30
C THR A 675 0.26 4.89 4.78
N ILE A 676 -0.23 6.13 4.68
CA ILE A 676 0.54 7.31 4.21
C ILE A 676 1.19 7.95 5.42
N ILE A 677 2.47 7.66 5.66
CA ILE A 677 3.17 8.01 6.91
C ILE A 677 3.27 9.52 7.14
N ASP A 678 3.49 10.29 6.07
CA ASP A 678 3.67 11.74 6.11
C ASP A 678 2.36 12.53 5.99
N ASN A 679 1.22 11.86 5.95
CA ASN A 679 -0.11 12.46 5.76
C ASN A 679 -0.23 13.33 4.48
N SER A 680 0.66 13.15 3.50
CA SER A 680 0.73 13.97 2.29
C SER A 680 -0.05 13.32 1.13
N PHE A 681 -0.93 14.11 0.50
CA PHE A 681 -1.61 13.66 -0.73
C PHE A 681 -0.64 13.47 -1.89
N THR A 682 0.50 14.17 -1.88
CA THR A 682 1.60 13.96 -2.84
C THR A 682 2.14 12.53 -2.78
N SER A 683 2.19 11.92 -1.60
CA SER A 683 2.62 10.53 -1.44
C SER A 683 1.61 9.55 -2.04
N ILE A 684 0.31 9.87 -2.05
CA ILE A 684 -0.73 9.11 -2.77
C ILE A 684 -0.49 9.16 -4.29
N ALA A 685 -0.23 10.35 -4.85
CA ALA A 685 0.11 10.50 -6.27
C ALA A 685 1.39 9.72 -6.64
N LYS A 686 2.41 9.72 -5.77
CA LYS A 686 3.62 8.90 -5.94
C LYS A 686 3.29 7.41 -5.90
N ALA A 687 2.38 6.95 -5.01
CA ALA A 687 1.98 5.54 -4.96
C ALA A 687 1.33 5.08 -6.28
N VAL A 688 0.49 5.92 -6.90
CA VAL A 688 -0.04 5.68 -8.25
C VAL A 688 1.08 5.55 -9.28
N MET A 689 2.03 6.48 -9.28
CA MET A 689 3.18 6.48 -10.20
C MET A 689 4.00 5.18 -10.04
N TRP A 690 4.28 4.76 -8.81
CA TRP A 690 4.99 3.52 -8.53
C TRP A 690 4.23 2.28 -9.00
N GLY A 691 2.93 2.21 -8.74
CA GLY A 691 2.08 1.11 -9.19
C GLY A 691 2.01 1.00 -10.72
N ARG A 692 1.91 2.13 -11.45
CA ARG A 692 1.95 2.17 -12.92
C ARG A 692 3.32 1.75 -13.45
N SER A 693 4.40 2.18 -12.80
CA SER A 693 5.77 1.81 -13.19
C SER A 693 6.03 0.32 -12.96
N LEU A 694 5.58 -0.22 -11.84
CA LEU A 694 5.60 -1.65 -11.53
C LEU A 694 4.96 -2.47 -12.65
N TYR A 695 3.75 -2.10 -13.05
CA TYR A 695 3.03 -2.79 -14.12
C TYR A 695 3.79 -2.75 -15.46
N LYS A 696 4.37 -1.60 -15.84
CA LYS A 696 5.21 -1.50 -17.04
C LYS A 696 6.45 -2.38 -16.96
N ASN A 697 7.09 -2.45 -15.81
CA ASN A 697 8.26 -3.31 -15.63
C ASN A 697 7.90 -4.81 -15.78
N ILE A 698 6.75 -5.21 -15.26
CA ILE A 698 6.22 -6.56 -15.47
C ILE A 698 5.92 -6.80 -16.97
N GLN A 699 5.28 -5.85 -17.66
CA GLN A 699 5.04 -5.98 -19.11
C GLN A 699 6.34 -6.11 -19.90
N ARG A 700 7.41 -5.37 -19.55
CA ARG A 700 8.73 -5.49 -20.17
C ARG A 700 9.32 -6.89 -20.01
N PHE A 701 9.19 -7.45 -18.81
CA PHE A 701 9.62 -8.82 -18.55
C PHE A 701 8.82 -9.84 -19.37
N ILE A 702 7.49 -9.69 -19.46
CA ILE A 702 6.63 -10.56 -20.28
C ILE A 702 7.05 -10.51 -21.75
N VAL A 703 7.29 -9.31 -22.28
CA VAL A 703 7.74 -9.14 -23.68
C VAL A 703 9.07 -9.83 -23.89
N PHE A 704 10.02 -9.67 -22.98
CA PHE A 704 11.31 -10.36 -23.03
C PHE A 704 11.14 -11.87 -23.06
N GLN A 705 10.51 -12.44 -22.03
CA GLN A 705 10.40 -13.88 -21.86
C GLN A 705 9.58 -14.56 -22.96
N LEU A 706 8.42 -14.00 -23.35
CA LEU A 706 7.63 -14.59 -24.42
C LEU A 706 8.35 -14.56 -25.77
N THR A 707 9.18 -13.53 -26.02
CA THR A 707 10.02 -13.50 -27.24
C THR A 707 11.04 -14.63 -27.25
N VAL A 708 11.70 -14.87 -26.11
CA VAL A 708 12.62 -16.01 -25.94
C VAL A 708 11.92 -17.33 -26.22
N ASN A 709 10.75 -17.54 -25.59
CA ASN A 709 10.00 -18.79 -25.71
C ASN A 709 9.50 -19.03 -27.13
N VAL A 710 8.99 -18.02 -27.83
CA VAL A 710 8.56 -18.12 -29.23
C VAL A 710 9.74 -18.51 -30.13
N ALA A 711 10.89 -17.83 -29.98
CA ALA A 711 12.09 -18.12 -30.75
C ALA A 711 12.58 -19.56 -30.52
N ALA A 712 12.67 -19.96 -29.28
CA ALA A 712 13.15 -21.28 -28.89
C ALA A 712 12.19 -22.41 -29.32
N CYS A 713 10.87 -22.22 -29.15
CA CYS A 713 9.86 -23.21 -29.57
C CYS A 713 9.90 -23.42 -31.10
N LEU A 714 9.99 -22.33 -31.86
CA LEU A 714 10.10 -22.42 -33.32
C LEU A 714 11.41 -23.09 -33.76
N LEU A 715 12.53 -22.73 -33.13
CA LEU A 715 13.83 -23.32 -33.41
C LEU A 715 13.82 -24.82 -33.12
N VAL A 716 13.46 -25.23 -31.91
CA VAL A 716 13.43 -26.66 -31.51
C VAL A 716 12.41 -27.40 -32.35
N GLY A 717 11.20 -26.84 -32.52
CA GLY A 717 10.13 -27.49 -33.29
C GLY A 717 10.50 -27.72 -34.77
N ILE A 718 11.03 -26.72 -35.45
CA ILE A 718 11.36 -26.85 -36.89
C ILE A 718 12.61 -27.70 -37.10
N VAL A 719 13.66 -27.51 -36.27
CA VAL A 719 14.90 -28.27 -36.38
C VAL A 719 14.67 -29.79 -36.13
N SER A 720 13.70 -30.13 -35.26
CA SER A 720 13.35 -31.58 -35.01
C SER A 720 12.89 -32.34 -36.29
N PHE A 721 12.45 -31.62 -37.33
CA PHE A 721 12.11 -32.21 -38.63
C PHE A 721 13.24 -32.10 -39.67
N ILE A 722 14.23 -31.21 -39.43
CA ILE A 722 15.36 -30.99 -40.36
C ILE A 722 16.53 -31.91 -40.00
N SER A 723 16.76 -32.26 -38.75
CA SER A 723 17.85 -33.10 -38.27
C SER A 723 17.29 -34.27 -37.46
N GLU A 724 17.67 -35.50 -37.86
CA GLU A 724 17.27 -36.74 -37.15
C GLU A 724 18.14 -37.01 -35.95
N LYS A 725 19.42 -36.61 -35.99
CA LYS A 725 20.43 -37.02 -35.00
C LYS A 725 20.64 -36.05 -33.84
N GLN A 726 20.30 -34.77 -33.99
CA GLN A 726 20.72 -33.76 -32.99
C GLN A 726 19.68 -32.65 -32.84
N PRO A 727 19.31 -32.29 -31.57
CA PRO A 727 18.50 -31.09 -31.31
C PRO A 727 19.33 -29.82 -31.55
N ALA A 728 18.66 -28.74 -31.92
CA ALA A 728 19.29 -27.41 -32.05
C ALA A 728 19.86 -26.87 -30.74
N LEU A 729 19.18 -27.19 -29.64
CA LEU A 729 19.55 -26.82 -28.27
C LEU A 729 19.22 -27.97 -27.34
N THR A 730 20.07 -28.22 -26.34
CA THR A 730 19.86 -29.31 -25.36
C THR A 730 18.97 -28.84 -24.21
N VAL A 731 18.42 -29.79 -23.44
CA VAL A 731 17.61 -29.49 -22.25
C VAL A 731 18.37 -28.62 -21.24
N THR A 732 19.65 -28.96 -20.98
CA THR A 732 20.51 -28.22 -20.05
C THR A 732 20.79 -26.78 -20.50
N GLN A 733 21.02 -26.56 -21.80
CA GLN A 733 21.19 -25.24 -22.39
C GLN A 733 19.91 -24.41 -22.26
N MET A 734 18.76 -25.02 -22.48
CA MET A 734 17.47 -24.33 -22.35
C MET A 734 17.08 -24.04 -20.90
N LEU A 735 17.43 -24.91 -19.96
CA LEU A 735 17.27 -24.63 -18.53
C LEU A 735 18.13 -23.45 -18.08
N TRP A 736 19.34 -23.30 -18.61
CA TRP A 736 20.14 -22.10 -18.37
C TRP A 736 19.41 -20.85 -18.83
N VAL A 737 18.87 -20.85 -20.06
CA VAL A 737 18.21 -19.68 -20.65
C VAL A 737 16.91 -19.37 -19.92
N ASN A 738 15.97 -20.34 -19.85
CA ASN A 738 14.60 -20.07 -19.40
C ASN A 738 14.47 -19.93 -17.89
N LEU A 739 15.39 -20.50 -17.11
CA LEU A 739 15.23 -20.53 -15.67
C LEU A 739 16.22 -19.61 -14.98
N ILE A 740 17.51 -19.72 -15.29
CA ILE A 740 18.55 -18.94 -14.60
C ILE A 740 18.64 -17.55 -15.20
N MET A 741 18.79 -17.43 -16.51
CA MET A 741 18.91 -16.14 -17.19
C MET A 741 17.61 -15.33 -17.07
N ASP A 742 16.44 -15.97 -17.18
CA ASP A 742 15.15 -15.29 -17.02
C ASP A 742 14.94 -14.78 -15.59
N THR A 743 15.43 -15.51 -14.57
CA THR A 743 15.42 -15.01 -13.18
C THR A 743 16.26 -13.75 -13.03
N PHE A 744 17.47 -13.72 -13.60
CA PHE A 744 18.30 -12.53 -13.60
C PHE A 744 17.67 -11.39 -14.41
N ALA A 745 17.07 -11.67 -15.57
CA ALA A 745 16.36 -10.70 -16.36
C ALA A 745 15.14 -10.11 -15.61
N ALA A 746 14.40 -10.94 -14.87
CA ALA A 746 13.31 -10.52 -14.00
C ALA A 746 13.80 -9.54 -12.94
N LEU A 747 14.91 -9.84 -12.25
CA LEU A 747 15.54 -8.96 -11.27
C LEU A 747 15.99 -7.63 -11.92
N ALA A 748 16.62 -7.70 -13.07
CA ALA A 748 17.08 -6.52 -13.81
C ALA A 748 15.92 -5.59 -14.18
N LEU A 749 14.86 -6.11 -14.79
CA LEU A 749 13.70 -5.34 -15.23
C LEU A 749 12.82 -4.86 -14.07
N ALA A 750 12.66 -5.66 -13.02
CA ALA A 750 11.96 -5.26 -11.79
C ALA A 750 12.67 -4.10 -11.05
N SER A 751 14.00 -4.02 -11.19
CA SER A 751 14.81 -2.99 -10.53
C SER A 751 14.74 -1.61 -11.19
N LEU A 752 14.11 -1.48 -12.35
CA LEU A 752 14.04 -0.20 -13.09
C LEU A 752 13.32 0.87 -12.25
N PRO A 753 13.83 2.12 -12.26
CA PRO A 753 13.21 3.22 -11.50
C PRO A 753 11.85 3.61 -12.09
N PRO A 754 11.00 4.29 -11.30
CA PRO A 754 9.73 4.80 -11.80
C PRO A 754 10.00 5.89 -12.86
N SER A 755 9.07 6.01 -13.79
CA SER A 755 9.07 7.08 -14.79
C SER A 755 7.89 8.01 -14.52
N VAL A 756 8.15 9.32 -14.45
CA VAL A 756 7.09 10.34 -14.32
C VAL A 756 6.15 10.29 -15.55
N GLU A 757 6.62 9.84 -16.68
CA GLU A 757 5.84 9.73 -17.92
C GLU A 757 4.65 8.78 -17.80
N VAL A 758 4.68 7.82 -16.87
CA VAL A 758 3.56 6.90 -16.66
C VAL A 758 2.31 7.63 -16.14
N MET A 759 2.47 8.84 -15.58
CA MET A 759 1.36 9.68 -15.15
C MET A 759 0.63 10.37 -16.32
N ARG A 760 1.20 10.37 -17.53
CA ARG A 760 0.54 10.85 -18.76
C ARG A 760 -0.33 9.78 -19.41
N ASP A 761 -0.16 8.52 -19.03
CA ASP A 761 -0.98 7.42 -19.55
C ASP A 761 -2.35 7.41 -18.85
N LYS A 762 -3.40 7.11 -19.59
CA LYS A 762 -4.73 6.90 -19.01
C LYS A 762 -4.73 5.66 -18.10
N PRO A 763 -5.51 5.65 -17.02
CA PRO A 763 -5.67 4.49 -16.17
C PRO A 763 -6.13 3.28 -16.98
N ARG A 764 -5.64 2.10 -16.61
CA ARG A 764 -6.09 0.85 -17.22
C ARG A 764 -7.43 0.43 -16.59
N GLY A 765 -8.39 0.04 -17.41
CA GLY A 765 -9.65 -0.54 -16.91
C GLY A 765 -9.41 -1.90 -16.23
N ASN A 766 -10.26 -2.26 -15.30
CA ASN A 766 -10.19 -3.51 -14.52
C ASN A 766 -10.15 -4.80 -15.39
N LYS A 767 -10.70 -4.74 -16.61
CA LYS A 767 -10.72 -5.85 -17.59
C LYS A 767 -9.57 -5.82 -18.60
N ALA A 768 -8.63 -4.87 -18.49
CA ALA A 768 -7.54 -4.76 -19.47
C ALA A 768 -6.61 -5.99 -19.39
N ASN A 769 -6.37 -6.62 -20.54
CA ASN A 769 -5.44 -7.73 -20.64
C ASN A 769 -4.00 -7.22 -20.44
N ILE A 770 -3.19 -8.00 -19.73
CA ILE A 770 -1.77 -7.68 -19.49
C ILE A 770 -0.98 -7.64 -20.79
N ILE A 771 -1.29 -8.52 -21.74
CA ILE A 771 -0.69 -8.55 -23.06
C ILE A 771 -1.49 -7.65 -24.00
N THR A 772 -0.91 -6.52 -24.38
CA THR A 772 -1.49 -5.62 -25.36
C THR A 772 -1.28 -6.13 -26.79
N ARG A 773 -2.08 -5.64 -27.75
CA ARG A 773 -1.88 -5.96 -29.17
C ARG A 773 -0.48 -5.58 -29.67
N GLY A 774 0.08 -4.48 -29.15
CA GLY A 774 1.46 -4.04 -29.48
C GLY A 774 2.51 -5.03 -28.98
N MET A 775 2.36 -5.53 -27.74
CA MET A 775 3.22 -6.56 -27.17
C MET A 775 3.17 -7.84 -27.98
N GLY A 776 1.96 -8.32 -28.33
CA GLY A 776 1.79 -9.54 -29.14
C GLY A 776 2.47 -9.43 -30.51
N LYS A 777 2.33 -8.29 -31.20
CA LYS A 777 3.04 -8.05 -32.48
C LYS A 777 4.56 -8.05 -32.32
N PHE A 778 5.05 -7.43 -31.25
CA PHE A 778 6.50 -7.40 -30.96
C PHE A 778 7.02 -8.83 -30.67
N VAL A 779 6.37 -9.54 -29.75
CA VAL A 779 6.78 -10.90 -29.35
C VAL A 779 6.82 -11.85 -30.55
N ILE A 780 5.75 -11.89 -31.35
CA ILE A 780 5.70 -12.77 -32.52
C ILE A 780 6.68 -12.30 -33.59
N GLY A 781 6.73 -11.01 -33.91
CA GLY A 781 7.61 -10.48 -34.97
C GLY A 781 9.09 -10.69 -34.65
N VAL A 782 9.53 -10.31 -33.45
CA VAL A 782 10.94 -10.49 -33.04
C VAL A 782 11.27 -11.95 -32.79
N GLY A 783 10.35 -12.73 -32.16
CA GLY A 783 10.56 -14.14 -31.93
C GLY A 783 10.71 -14.98 -33.22
N VAL A 784 9.86 -14.69 -34.22
CA VAL A 784 9.99 -15.33 -35.56
C VAL A 784 11.29 -14.91 -36.25
N LEU A 785 11.67 -13.62 -36.17
CA LEU A 785 12.93 -13.16 -36.74
C LEU A 785 14.13 -13.89 -36.13
N PHE A 786 14.13 -14.05 -34.80
CA PHE A 786 15.18 -14.79 -34.09
C PHE A 786 15.21 -16.27 -34.50
N ALA A 787 14.03 -16.92 -34.57
CA ALA A 787 13.93 -18.29 -35.01
C ALA A 787 14.49 -18.47 -36.44
N VAL A 788 14.11 -17.58 -37.39
CA VAL A 788 14.60 -17.62 -38.77
C VAL A 788 16.12 -17.48 -38.83
N ALA A 789 16.70 -16.49 -38.11
CA ALA A 789 18.15 -16.31 -38.05
C ALA A 789 18.86 -17.57 -37.50
N MET A 790 18.35 -18.15 -36.42
CA MET A 790 18.94 -19.34 -35.81
C MET A 790 18.80 -20.58 -36.67
N ILE A 791 17.63 -20.80 -37.31
CA ILE A 791 17.41 -21.89 -38.24
C ILE A 791 18.34 -21.76 -39.46
N SER A 792 18.50 -20.53 -39.97
CA SER A 792 19.42 -20.27 -41.07
C SER A 792 20.89 -20.62 -40.73
N LEU A 793 21.32 -20.26 -39.52
CA LEU A 793 22.64 -20.59 -38.98
C LEU A 793 22.80 -22.12 -38.82
N PHE A 794 21.77 -22.79 -38.26
CA PHE A 794 21.78 -24.24 -38.11
C PHE A 794 21.88 -24.97 -39.46
N VAL A 795 21.05 -24.55 -40.43
CA VAL A 795 21.03 -25.13 -41.77
C VAL A 795 22.38 -24.87 -42.50
N HIS A 796 22.96 -23.68 -42.32
CA HIS A 796 24.27 -23.37 -42.89
C HIS A 796 25.38 -24.34 -42.42
N PHE A 797 25.45 -24.61 -41.10
CA PHE A 797 26.42 -25.58 -40.57
C PHE A 797 26.10 -27.00 -41.03
N LEU A 798 24.81 -27.34 -41.08
CA LEU A 798 24.39 -28.68 -41.54
C LEU A 798 24.79 -28.91 -43.00
N LEU A 799 24.62 -27.92 -43.90
CA LEU A 799 25.00 -27.98 -45.29
C LEU A 799 26.52 -28.12 -45.49
N ASN A 800 27.30 -27.42 -44.67
CA ASN A 800 28.77 -27.51 -44.73
C ASN A 800 29.30 -28.90 -44.33
N ASN A 801 28.53 -29.64 -43.54
CA ASN A 801 28.90 -30.94 -43.05
C ASN A 801 28.29 -32.10 -43.89
N VAL A 802 27.56 -31.81 -44.97
CA VAL A 802 27.08 -32.84 -45.89
C VAL A 802 28.25 -33.35 -46.73
N GLY A 803 28.67 -34.61 -46.48
CA GLY A 803 29.67 -35.29 -47.30
C GLY A 803 29.20 -35.57 -48.74
N GLU A 804 30.14 -35.81 -49.69
CA GLU A 804 29.79 -36.15 -51.07
C GLU A 804 28.87 -37.37 -51.14
N GLY A 805 27.61 -37.15 -51.57
CA GLY A 805 26.59 -38.22 -51.67
C GLY A 805 25.75 -38.45 -50.41
N GLY A 806 25.93 -37.67 -49.31
CA GLY A 806 25.17 -37.73 -48.08
C GLY A 806 23.79 -37.05 -48.14
N ARG A 807 22.83 -37.56 -47.34
CA ARG A 807 21.55 -36.87 -47.16
C ARG A 807 21.67 -35.84 -46.03
N MET A 808 21.18 -34.63 -46.24
CA MET A 808 21.19 -33.50 -45.27
C MET A 808 20.64 -33.91 -43.89
N LEU A 809 19.59 -34.73 -43.85
CA LEU A 809 18.96 -35.24 -42.63
C LEU A 809 19.86 -36.10 -41.73
N GLN A 810 20.91 -36.72 -42.32
CA GLN A 810 21.83 -37.63 -41.62
C GLN A 810 23.17 -36.98 -41.25
N SER A 811 23.37 -35.73 -41.63
CA SER A 811 24.58 -34.96 -41.28
C SER A 811 24.54 -34.53 -39.81
N ALA A 812 25.70 -34.57 -39.16
CA ALA A 812 25.86 -34.18 -37.77
C ALA A 812 26.64 -32.84 -37.71
N ILE A 813 26.23 -31.97 -36.83
CA ILE A 813 26.92 -30.73 -36.51
C ILE A 813 28.03 -31.03 -35.49
N SER A 814 29.22 -30.41 -35.68
CA SER A 814 30.31 -30.50 -34.70
C SER A 814 29.97 -29.90 -33.34
N MET A 815 30.72 -30.34 -32.32
CA MET A 815 30.51 -29.78 -30.95
C MET A 815 30.80 -28.26 -30.92
N GLU A 816 31.79 -27.76 -31.67
CA GLU A 816 32.15 -26.38 -31.81
C GLU A 816 31.00 -25.54 -32.44
N GLU A 817 30.45 -26.04 -33.55
CA GLU A 817 29.33 -25.37 -34.25
C GLU A 817 28.08 -25.30 -33.35
N ARG A 818 27.83 -26.36 -32.57
CA ARG A 818 26.74 -26.39 -31.58
C ARG A 818 26.98 -25.35 -30.49
N THR A 819 28.21 -25.20 -29.98
CA THR A 819 28.59 -24.19 -29.02
C THR A 819 28.37 -22.76 -29.57
N ILE A 820 28.68 -22.56 -30.85
CA ILE A 820 28.40 -21.27 -31.53
C ILE A 820 26.91 -21.01 -31.62
N ILE A 821 26.08 -21.99 -32.00
CA ILE A 821 24.62 -21.85 -32.07
C ILE A 821 24.07 -21.46 -30.71
N PHE A 822 24.47 -22.15 -29.63
CA PHE A 822 24.06 -21.85 -28.28
C PHE A 822 24.49 -20.44 -27.84
N THR A 823 25.73 -20.07 -28.10
CA THR A 823 26.29 -18.76 -27.74
C THR A 823 25.58 -17.60 -28.48
N VAL A 824 25.33 -17.78 -29.78
CA VAL A 824 24.58 -16.81 -30.59
C VAL A 824 23.16 -16.67 -30.06
N PHE A 825 22.48 -17.76 -29.72
CA PHE A 825 21.14 -17.72 -29.16
C PHE A 825 21.09 -16.90 -27.86
N VAL A 826 22.03 -17.15 -26.93
CA VAL A 826 22.08 -16.42 -25.65
C VAL A 826 22.42 -14.94 -25.86
N PHE A 827 23.35 -14.60 -26.79
CA PHE A 827 23.68 -13.20 -27.06
C PHE A 827 22.56 -12.44 -27.76
N MET A 828 21.75 -13.11 -28.59
CA MET A 828 20.51 -12.54 -29.11
C MET A 828 19.54 -12.17 -27.97
N GLN A 829 19.38 -13.04 -26.97
CA GLN A 829 18.54 -12.75 -25.81
C GLN A 829 19.15 -11.68 -24.90
N PHE A 830 20.47 -11.66 -24.75
CA PHE A 830 21.18 -10.59 -24.05
C PHE A 830 20.87 -9.21 -24.65
N TRP A 831 20.94 -9.03 -25.96
CA TRP A 831 20.57 -7.78 -26.61
C TRP A 831 19.06 -7.50 -26.55
N ASN A 832 18.24 -8.54 -26.62
CA ASN A 832 16.79 -8.42 -26.46
C ASN A 832 16.39 -7.90 -25.05
N LEU A 833 17.19 -8.15 -24.02
CA LEU A 833 16.98 -7.57 -22.69
C LEU A 833 17.03 -6.04 -22.71
N PHE A 834 17.91 -5.44 -23.51
CA PHE A 834 17.96 -3.99 -23.72
C PHE A 834 16.75 -3.47 -24.49
N ASN A 835 16.28 -4.22 -25.50
CA ASN A 835 15.05 -3.88 -26.21
C ASN A 835 13.84 -3.92 -25.26
N ALA A 836 13.76 -4.91 -24.37
CA ALA A 836 12.71 -4.99 -23.36
C ALA A 836 12.77 -3.81 -22.38
N LYS A 837 13.95 -3.35 -21.95
CA LYS A 837 14.10 -2.14 -21.12
C LYS A 837 13.53 -0.91 -21.80
N SER A 838 13.76 -0.73 -23.08
CA SER A 838 13.29 0.43 -23.86
C SER A 838 11.83 0.31 -24.27
N PHE A 839 11.23 -0.89 -24.21
CA PHE A 839 9.85 -1.15 -24.63
C PHE A 839 8.84 -0.27 -23.88
N GLY A 840 8.03 0.50 -24.61
CA GLY A 840 6.99 1.36 -24.03
C GLY A 840 7.50 2.57 -23.25
N SER A 841 8.82 2.84 -23.22
CA SER A 841 9.38 4.01 -22.53
C SER A 841 9.51 5.24 -23.42
N GLY A 842 9.59 5.07 -24.75
CA GLY A 842 9.90 6.17 -25.67
C GLY A 842 11.36 6.65 -25.60
N HIS A 843 12.20 6.02 -24.78
CA HIS A 843 13.61 6.35 -24.58
C HIS A 843 14.53 5.21 -24.99
N SER A 844 15.81 5.55 -25.24
CA SER A 844 16.90 4.60 -25.44
C SER A 844 17.08 3.66 -24.24
N ALA A 845 17.55 2.43 -24.48
CA ALA A 845 17.90 1.48 -23.43
C ALA A 845 19.00 2.02 -22.50
N PHE A 846 19.81 2.97 -22.94
CA PHE A 846 20.86 3.61 -22.14
C PHE A 846 20.38 4.87 -21.39
N HIS A 847 19.11 5.19 -21.46
CA HIS A 847 18.55 6.28 -20.65
C HIS A 847 18.63 5.95 -19.15
N ASN A 848 18.99 6.97 -18.34
CA ASN A 848 19.09 6.87 -16.87
C ASN A 848 19.98 5.71 -16.38
N ILE A 849 21.23 5.65 -16.85
CA ILE A 849 22.21 4.61 -16.47
C ILE A 849 22.41 4.57 -14.95
N LYS A 850 22.58 5.74 -14.30
CA LYS A 850 22.80 5.83 -12.84
C LYS A 850 21.61 5.26 -12.04
N GLY A 851 20.38 5.55 -12.44
CA GLY A 851 19.18 5.02 -11.79
C GLY A 851 18.91 3.52 -12.09
N SER A 852 19.51 2.98 -13.15
CA SER A 852 19.37 1.60 -13.60
C SER A 852 20.62 0.75 -13.34
N GLY A 853 21.47 1.12 -12.37
CA GLY A 853 22.75 0.45 -12.11
C GLY A 853 22.62 -1.07 -11.95
N LEU A 854 21.64 -1.55 -11.19
CA LEU A 854 21.41 -2.98 -10.99
C LEU A 854 21.07 -3.70 -12.31
N PHE A 855 20.33 -3.08 -13.24
CA PHE A 855 20.07 -3.64 -14.56
C PHE A 855 21.37 -3.92 -15.33
N PHE A 856 22.28 -2.96 -15.40
CA PHE A 856 23.55 -3.12 -16.10
C PHE A 856 24.49 -4.12 -15.42
N THR A 857 24.50 -4.14 -14.07
CA THR A 857 25.26 -5.14 -13.30
C THR A 857 24.77 -6.55 -13.62
N VAL A 858 23.46 -6.77 -13.62
CA VAL A 858 22.88 -8.08 -13.92
C VAL A 858 23.12 -8.47 -15.37
N ALA A 859 22.99 -7.54 -16.33
CA ALA A 859 23.34 -7.80 -17.73
C ALA A 859 24.80 -8.24 -17.87
N LEU A 860 25.73 -7.57 -17.16
CA LEU A 860 27.14 -7.97 -17.14
C LEU A 860 27.32 -9.38 -16.53
N VAL A 861 26.62 -9.69 -15.45
CA VAL A 861 26.66 -11.03 -14.83
C VAL A 861 26.20 -12.11 -15.81
N ILE A 862 25.10 -11.90 -16.53
CA ILE A 862 24.61 -12.82 -17.57
C ILE A 862 25.70 -13.06 -18.62
N LEU A 863 26.35 -11.99 -19.10
CA LEU A 863 27.42 -12.09 -20.09
C LEU A 863 28.62 -12.90 -19.58
N VAL A 864 29.09 -12.59 -18.36
CA VAL A 864 30.24 -13.28 -17.75
C VAL A 864 29.93 -14.75 -17.52
N VAL A 865 28.75 -15.09 -16.98
CA VAL A 865 28.36 -16.48 -16.73
C VAL A 865 28.23 -17.24 -18.03
N GLN A 866 27.70 -16.64 -19.12
CA GLN A 866 27.66 -17.30 -20.44
C GLN A 866 29.07 -17.65 -20.94
N ILE A 867 30.03 -16.74 -20.80
CA ILE A 867 31.42 -17.01 -21.18
C ILE A 867 32.01 -18.16 -20.35
N LEU A 868 31.73 -18.16 -19.03
CA LEU A 868 32.18 -19.23 -18.14
C LEU A 868 31.57 -20.60 -18.50
N ILE A 869 30.29 -20.63 -18.91
CA ILE A 869 29.64 -21.86 -19.37
C ILE A 869 30.30 -22.37 -20.65
N VAL A 870 30.63 -21.48 -21.61
CA VAL A 870 31.28 -21.87 -22.85
C VAL A 870 32.69 -22.45 -22.58
N GLU A 871 33.45 -21.83 -21.65
CA GLU A 871 34.82 -22.26 -21.34
C GLU A 871 34.89 -23.51 -20.47
N PHE A 872 33.98 -23.64 -19.48
CA PHE A 872 34.10 -24.68 -18.43
C PHE A 872 32.93 -25.69 -18.41
N GLY A 873 31.86 -25.42 -19.18
CA GLY A 873 30.62 -26.25 -19.13
C GLY A 873 30.77 -27.67 -19.71
N GLY A 874 31.72 -27.86 -20.61
CA GLY A 874 32.10 -29.18 -21.15
C GLY A 874 30.91 -30.04 -21.60
N LEU A 875 30.98 -31.32 -21.32
CA LEU A 875 29.95 -32.30 -21.70
C LEU A 875 28.60 -32.09 -20.98
N MET A 876 28.58 -31.44 -19.81
CA MET A 876 27.34 -31.15 -19.07
C MET A 876 26.41 -30.21 -19.85
N PHE A 877 26.96 -29.18 -20.49
CA PHE A 877 26.22 -28.28 -21.37
C PHE A 877 26.38 -28.61 -22.85
N GLN A 878 27.10 -29.73 -23.18
CA GLN A 878 27.46 -30.10 -24.52
C GLN A 878 28.10 -28.93 -25.31
N VAL A 879 29.11 -28.32 -24.70
CA VAL A 879 29.88 -27.20 -25.25
C VAL A 879 31.38 -27.53 -25.25
N THR A 880 32.12 -26.85 -26.12
CA THR A 880 33.57 -26.89 -26.15
C THR A 880 34.10 -25.45 -26.01
N PRO A 881 35.28 -25.25 -25.41
CA PRO A 881 35.88 -23.92 -25.32
C PRO A 881 36.02 -23.26 -26.70
N LEU A 882 35.61 -22.01 -26.82
CA LEU A 882 35.73 -21.22 -28.07
C LEU A 882 36.82 -20.18 -27.96
N PRO A 883 37.56 -19.93 -29.03
CA PRO A 883 38.47 -18.77 -29.06
C PRO A 883 37.74 -17.45 -28.72
N LEU A 884 38.41 -16.60 -27.95
CA LEU A 884 37.82 -15.31 -27.54
C LEU A 884 37.40 -14.46 -28.76
N THR A 885 38.10 -14.57 -29.86
CA THR A 885 37.75 -13.93 -31.13
C THR A 885 36.42 -14.38 -31.67
N THR A 886 36.09 -15.71 -31.60
CA THR A 886 34.81 -16.26 -32.02
C THR A 886 33.69 -15.78 -31.09
N ILE A 887 33.90 -15.77 -29.78
CA ILE A 887 32.93 -15.25 -28.81
C ILE A 887 32.60 -13.78 -29.06
N LEU A 888 33.64 -12.95 -29.34
CA LEU A 888 33.46 -11.55 -29.68
C LEU A 888 32.73 -11.34 -31.02
N TRP A 889 33.00 -12.18 -32.01
CA TRP A 889 32.25 -12.15 -33.28
C TRP A 889 30.78 -12.54 -33.06
N CYS A 890 30.47 -13.55 -32.27
CA CYS A 890 29.08 -13.91 -31.91
C CYS A 890 28.36 -12.73 -31.22
N LEU A 891 29.04 -12.02 -30.30
CA LEU A 891 28.47 -10.87 -29.61
C LEU A 891 28.24 -9.69 -30.58
N LEU A 892 29.17 -9.40 -31.46
CA LEU A 892 29.09 -8.30 -32.46
C LEU A 892 28.04 -8.59 -33.53
N CYS A 893 27.99 -9.80 -34.08
CA CYS A 893 26.99 -10.18 -35.09
C CYS A 893 25.55 -10.14 -34.58
N THR A 894 25.33 -10.33 -33.27
CA THR A 894 24.01 -10.23 -32.65
C THR A 894 23.63 -8.81 -32.18
N MET A 895 24.61 -7.87 -32.12
CA MET A 895 24.39 -6.46 -31.69
C MET A 895 23.38 -5.68 -32.53
N PRO A 896 23.19 -5.92 -33.83
CA PRO A 896 22.19 -5.24 -34.65
C PRO A 896 20.77 -5.33 -34.10
N ILE A 897 20.45 -6.39 -33.33
CA ILE A 897 19.17 -6.56 -32.69
C ILE A 897 18.83 -5.36 -31.77
N MET A 898 19.78 -4.88 -31.01
CA MET A 898 19.63 -3.69 -30.17
C MET A 898 19.72 -2.40 -31.02
N LEU A 899 20.64 -2.33 -31.97
CA LEU A 899 20.88 -1.12 -32.77
C LEU A 899 19.64 -0.70 -33.57
N VAL A 900 18.89 -1.64 -34.13
CA VAL A 900 17.63 -1.36 -34.85
C VAL A 900 16.62 -0.65 -33.98
N ALA A 901 16.44 -1.10 -32.72
CA ALA A 901 15.54 -0.44 -31.78
C ALA A 901 16.04 0.95 -31.38
N GLU A 902 17.36 1.12 -31.17
CA GLU A 902 17.94 2.41 -30.83
C GLU A 902 17.80 3.43 -31.98
N VAL A 903 18.06 3.01 -33.21
CA VAL A 903 17.86 3.82 -34.41
C VAL A 903 16.40 4.23 -34.57
N TYR A 904 15.45 3.32 -34.31
CA TYR A 904 14.02 3.63 -34.32
C TYR A 904 13.67 4.73 -33.30
N HIS A 905 14.20 4.62 -32.07
CA HIS A 905 14.02 5.65 -31.04
C HIS A 905 14.61 7.00 -31.43
N LEU A 906 15.81 7.03 -32.04
CA LEU A 906 16.43 8.24 -32.52
C LEU A 906 15.61 8.91 -33.65
N LEU A 907 15.14 8.13 -34.63
CA LEU A 907 14.31 8.64 -35.72
C LEU A 907 12.97 9.22 -35.22
N LYS A 908 12.37 8.57 -34.22
CA LYS A 908 11.12 9.05 -33.58
C LYS A 908 11.34 10.35 -32.80
N LYS A 909 12.52 10.54 -32.20
CA LYS A 909 12.89 11.78 -31.49
C LYS A 909 13.13 12.95 -32.44
N ILE A 910 13.68 12.69 -33.63
CA ILE A 910 13.88 13.69 -34.67
C ILE A 910 12.57 14.16 -35.30
N LYS A 911 11.55 13.27 -35.37
CA LYS A 911 10.20 13.60 -35.89
C LYS A 911 9.29 14.35 -34.93
N LYS A 912 9.61 14.37 -33.63
CA LYS A 912 8.96 15.20 -32.61
C LYS A 912 9.66 16.52 -32.41
#